data_6f11ee6b1dc7a6f3e8e2de78b124073d
#
_entry.id   6f11ee6b1dc7a6f3e8e2de78b124073d
#
_cell.length_a   1.000
_cell.length_b   1.000
_cell.length_c   1.000
_cell.angle_alpha   90.00
_cell.angle_beta   90.00
_cell.angle_gamma   90.00
#
_symmetry.space_group_name_H-M   'P 1'
#
loop_
_entity.id
_entity.type
_entity.pdbx_description
1 polymer ?
#
loop_
_entity_poly.entity_id
_entity_poly.type
_entity_poly.pdbx_seq_one_letter_code
_entity_poly.pdbx_strand_id
1 'polypeptide(L)'
;MAKRPNILKLATKISLESMTYMGITYDDPEYKILEPIIDDDMCAIMMHVRLETNRTVEEVAKRARKSVEFTQEQLDKLCKTGAVRYRYVDGKRCYFYPIWVPGIMEGILANREQCDKYPVLGESFEAYTRRRPEMLAPMLDSGKTGMFFMRVMPVMSAIENDSHAASYDEVRTLIENATAISVGPCSCRRARRLMGEGCGHLEEDMCMYLNDNARCFSEQGYHRLVTKEEAYEILQRAEDNGLVHEINQTPGFEDTNAICNCCGCSCFALRIAELFRTPRAIRSNYIARVDKEKCVACGQCVENCQTNALKLGQKRCTTDPHISDTYDTDASVPFHRSSYNPEYRTNRSDVMPSGTAPCKAECPAHIPVQGYIKLASLGRYTEALELIKKENPFPAVCGRICNKRCEDACTRGSIDDPIAIDDIKKFIAEKDLEAGTRFVPKMLNQIGRPYTEKIAVIGAGPAGLSCAYYLAVKGYPVTVFEKESVPGGMLTLGIPSFRLEKNVVNAEIDVLKELGVEFRFGVEVGKNMTLDALRADGYKAIYLAVGASKGTPAGCPGDDLKGVFTGVEFLRAVNLGKRPTIGKQVAVIGGGNVAIDVARAAVRRGADVTLLYRRGREEMPAAGEEVAEAEAEGVKFRFLCAPVEILGEKGKATAIKVETMTLGEPDEKGRRKPVGTGEFETLAVSAVISAIGQQIDLCGIDAGSKLRLGKRGTVLVDPATYQTDEPDVFAGGDLVTGPKFAIDAIAAGKEAAVSIHRFVHPGQSQLIGRDHRDYKSLDPATVAVPIESFDNTPRQHAHDGSAEEAKKTFHDLRGVFTEEQMKKETERCLGCGAVVLNEDQCIGCGICTTKCKFDAIRLEKVNDTHGREYFRTLLTVAGNTPAAIGRLVRKTRGR
;
A
#
# COMPACT_ATOMS: atom_id res chain seq x y z
N MET A 1 -31.19 -8.16 -27.31
CA MET A 1 -30.99 -7.50 -28.63
C MET A 1 -31.32 -8.46 -29.76
N ALA A 2 -31.80 -7.98 -30.94
CA ALA A 2 -32.02 -8.83 -32.10
C ALA A 2 -30.70 -9.38 -32.64
N LYS A 3 -30.64 -10.67 -32.96
CA LYS A 3 -29.45 -11.32 -33.54
C LYS A 3 -29.12 -10.69 -34.90
N ARG A 4 -27.85 -10.30 -35.09
CA ARG A 4 -27.31 -9.63 -36.29
C ARG A 4 -26.37 -10.58 -37.07
N PRO A 5 -26.90 -11.33 -38.09
CA PRO A 5 -26.11 -12.37 -38.79
C PRO A 5 -24.86 -11.84 -39.49
N ASN A 6 -24.91 -10.60 -40.01
CA ASN A 6 -23.77 -9.99 -40.71
C ASN A 6 -22.59 -9.73 -39.76
N ILE A 7 -22.89 -9.26 -38.57
CA ILE A 7 -21.85 -9.07 -37.53
C ILE A 7 -21.25 -10.40 -37.10
N LEU A 8 -22.08 -11.45 -36.99
CA LEU A 8 -21.58 -12.81 -36.70
C LEU A 8 -20.63 -13.31 -37.78
N LYS A 9 -20.97 -13.08 -39.07
CA LYS A 9 -20.09 -13.41 -40.20
C LYS A 9 -18.79 -12.64 -40.15
N LEU A 10 -18.84 -11.34 -39.79
CA LEU A 10 -17.64 -10.50 -39.64
C LEU A 10 -16.75 -11.00 -38.50
N ALA A 11 -17.30 -11.26 -37.34
CA ALA A 11 -16.58 -11.82 -36.19
C ALA A 11 -15.92 -13.16 -36.56
N THR A 12 -16.64 -14.03 -37.24
CA THR A 12 -16.13 -15.32 -37.74
C THR A 12 -14.99 -15.12 -38.74
N LYS A 13 -15.12 -14.18 -39.68
CA LYS A 13 -14.07 -13.89 -40.67
C LYS A 13 -12.78 -13.41 -39.95
N ILE A 14 -12.89 -12.44 -39.06
CA ILE A 14 -11.75 -11.90 -38.32
C ILE A 14 -11.07 -13.01 -37.51
N SER A 15 -11.85 -13.86 -36.85
CA SER A 15 -11.32 -14.97 -36.02
C SER A 15 -10.60 -16.01 -36.86
N LEU A 16 -11.11 -16.33 -38.05
CA LEU A 16 -10.46 -17.24 -38.98
C LEU A 16 -9.15 -16.66 -39.56
N GLU A 17 -9.19 -15.40 -40.02
CA GLU A 17 -7.96 -14.73 -40.52
C GLU A 17 -6.91 -14.54 -39.40
N SER A 18 -7.31 -14.29 -38.16
CA SER A 18 -6.45 -14.23 -36.96
C SER A 18 -6.06 -15.61 -36.45
N MET A 19 -6.50 -16.70 -37.02
CA MET A 19 -6.23 -18.09 -36.60
C MET A 19 -6.53 -18.31 -35.11
N THR A 20 -7.65 -17.74 -34.60
CA THR A 20 -7.98 -17.81 -33.18
C THR A 20 -9.03 -18.87 -32.87
N TYR A 21 -10.28 -18.68 -33.33
CA TYR A 21 -11.37 -19.59 -33.06
C TYR A 21 -12.16 -19.90 -34.33
N MET A 22 -12.66 -21.14 -34.41
CA MET A 22 -13.67 -21.54 -35.39
C MET A 22 -15.04 -21.64 -34.71
N GLY A 23 -16.09 -21.38 -35.47
CA GLY A 23 -17.47 -21.58 -34.98
C GLY A 23 -17.91 -20.52 -33.97
N ILE A 24 -17.64 -19.26 -34.23
CA ILE A 24 -18.12 -18.12 -33.39
C ILE A 24 -19.64 -18.12 -33.38
N THR A 25 -20.24 -17.95 -32.20
CA THR A 25 -21.66 -17.87 -31.93
C THR A 25 -22.07 -16.46 -31.45
N TYR A 26 -23.34 -16.23 -31.26
CA TYR A 26 -23.86 -14.97 -30.71
C TYR A 26 -23.49 -14.74 -29.22
N ASP A 27 -23.10 -15.77 -28.52
CA ASP A 27 -22.70 -15.71 -27.10
C ASP A 27 -21.21 -15.45 -26.90
N ASP A 28 -20.44 -15.56 -27.98
CA ASP A 28 -18.99 -15.38 -27.95
C ASP A 28 -18.56 -13.91 -27.83
N PRO A 29 -17.45 -13.63 -27.15
CA PRO A 29 -16.96 -12.26 -26.92
C PRO A 29 -16.66 -11.50 -28.21
N GLU A 30 -16.20 -12.17 -29.27
CA GLU A 30 -15.95 -11.56 -30.58
C GLU A 30 -17.20 -10.96 -31.24
N TYR A 31 -18.35 -11.62 -31.09
CA TYR A 31 -19.59 -11.06 -31.54
C TYR A 31 -20.04 -9.89 -30.65
N LYS A 32 -20.06 -10.12 -29.34
CA LYS A 32 -20.52 -9.12 -28.34
C LYS A 32 -19.72 -7.82 -28.36
N ILE A 33 -18.45 -7.88 -28.78
CA ILE A 33 -17.58 -6.68 -28.86
C ILE A 33 -17.90 -5.86 -30.12
N LEU A 34 -18.26 -6.48 -31.25
CA LEU A 34 -18.54 -5.78 -32.50
C LEU A 34 -20.00 -5.29 -32.58
N GLU A 35 -20.91 -6.04 -32.00
CA GLU A 35 -22.37 -5.81 -32.15
C GLU A 35 -22.81 -4.39 -31.74
N PRO A 36 -22.37 -3.82 -30.62
CA PRO A 36 -22.85 -2.50 -30.18
C PRO A 36 -22.21 -1.32 -30.93
N ILE A 37 -21.08 -1.53 -31.63
CA ILE A 37 -20.27 -0.45 -32.19
C ILE A 37 -20.16 -0.44 -33.73
N ILE A 38 -20.60 -1.53 -34.40
CA ILE A 38 -20.54 -1.65 -35.86
C ILE A 38 -21.98 -1.77 -36.41
N ASP A 39 -22.36 -0.86 -37.27
CA ASP A 39 -23.63 -0.96 -38.02
C ASP A 39 -23.52 -1.84 -39.29
N ASP A 40 -24.60 -2.04 -40.02
CA ASP A 40 -24.61 -2.91 -41.18
C ASP A 40 -23.83 -2.35 -42.36
N ASP A 41 -23.75 -1.02 -42.53
CA ASP A 41 -22.97 -0.37 -43.57
C ASP A 41 -21.47 -0.46 -43.28
N MET A 42 -21.05 -0.18 -42.04
CA MET A 42 -19.72 -0.42 -41.58
C MET A 42 -19.29 -1.87 -41.74
N CYS A 43 -20.20 -2.80 -41.38
CA CYS A 43 -19.97 -4.25 -41.52
C CYS A 43 -19.73 -4.62 -42.98
N ALA A 44 -20.55 -4.12 -43.90
CA ALA A 44 -20.41 -4.37 -45.33
C ALA A 44 -19.04 -3.95 -45.88
N ILE A 45 -18.51 -2.81 -45.42
CA ILE A 45 -17.18 -2.34 -45.82
C ILE A 45 -16.05 -3.13 -45.14
N MET A 46 -16.15 -3.39 -43.81
CA MET A 46 -15.12 -4.10 -43.07
C MET A 46 -14.94 -5.57 -43.56
N MET A 47 -15.97 -6.19 -44.13
CA MET A 47 -15.84 -7.49 -44.80
C MET A 47 -14.82 -7.51 -45.95
N HIS A 48 -14.46 -6.33 -46.50
CA HIS A 48 -13.51 -6.19 -47.59
C HIS A 48 -12.16 -5.63 -47.16
N VAL A 49 -12.01 -5.22 -45.90
CA VAL A 49 -10.71 -4.97 -45.24
C VAL A 49 -10.07 -6.31 -44.85
N ARG A 50 -8.76 -6.40 -44.78
CA ARG A 50 -8.03 -7.63 -44.44
C ARG A 50 -7.05 -7.44 -43.29
N LEU A 51 -6.77 -8.58 -42.66
CA LEU A 51 -5.77 -8.69 -41.59
C LEU A 51 -4.40 -8.24 -42.10
N GLU A 52 -3.80 -7.23 -41.45
CA GLU A 52 -2.45 -6.68 -41.67
C GLU A 52 -2.10 -6.41 -43.18
N THR A 53 -3.11 -6.32 -44.04
CA THR A 53 -2.94 -6.10 -45.48
C THR A 53 -3.39 -4.71 -45.86
N ASN A 54 -2.45 -3.90 -46.30
CA ASN A 54 -2.69 -2.51 -46.73
C ASN A 54 -3.59 -2.44 -47.96
N ARG A 55 -4.69 -1.71 -47.87
CA ARG A 55 -5.61 -1.45 -48.97
C ARG A 55 -6.01 0.03 -48.99
N THR A 56 -5.93 0.64 -50.14
CA THR A 56 -6.45 2.00 -50.36
C THR A 56 -7.97 1.99 -50.36
N VAL A 57 -8.59 3.16 -50.17
CA VAL A 57 -10.04 3.29 -50.19
C VAL A 57 -10.64 2.82 -51.53
N GLU A 58 -9.98 3.09 -52.65
CA GLU A 58 -10.40 2.67 -53.99
C GLU A 58 -10.41 1.14 -54.15
N GLU A 59 -9.39 0.48 -53.58
CA GLU A 59 -9.32 -0.99 -53.59
C GLU A 59 -10.42 -1.61 -52.73
N VAL A 60 -10.74 -1.04 -51.59
CA VAL A 60 -11.85 -1.51 -50.73
C VAL A 60 -13.18 -1.25 -51.40
N ALA A 61 -13.41 -0.04 -51.98
CA ALA A 61 -14.62 0.37 -52.67
C ALA A 61 -14.92 -0.57 -53.86
N LYS A 62 -13.92 -0.85 -54.69
CA LYS A 62 -14.00 -1.79 -55.83
C LYS A 62 -14.46 -3.17 -55.36
N ARG A 63 -13.90 -3.70 -54.27
CA ARG A 63 -14.25 -5.02 -53.71
C ARG A 63 -15.63 -5.04 -53.08
N ALA A 64 -16.00 -3.97 -52.36
CA ALA A 64 -17.32 -3.82 -51.75
C ALA A 64 -18.43 -3.50 -52.75
N ARG A 65 -18.07 -3.14 -54.00
CA ARG A 65 -19.00 -2.66 -55.05
C ARG A 65 -19.80 -1.44 -54.58
N LYS A 66 -19.12 -0.49 -53.93
CA LYS A 66 -19.66 0.77 -53.41
C LYS A 66 -18.86 1.95 -53.96
N SER A 67 -19.41 3.17 -53.85
CA SER A 67 -18.68 4.38 -54.23
C SER A 67 -17.48 4.60 -53.31
N VAL A 68 -16.51 5.38 -53.82
CA VAL A 68 -15.31 5.72 -53.01
C VAL A 68 -15.68 6.59 -51.79
N GLU A 69 -16.58 7.59 -52.02
CA GLU A 69 -17.08 8.47 -50.98
C GLU A 69 -17.77 7.73 -49.86
N PHE A 70 -18.72 6.83 -50.19
CA PHE A 70 -19.41 5.99 -49.20
C PHE A 70 -18.40 5.12 -48.45
N THR A 71 -17.45 4.51 -49.15
CA THR A 71 -16.46 3.62 -48.57
C THR A 71 -15.55 4.40 -47.62
N GLN A 72 -15.13 5.62 -48.01
CA GLN A 72 -14.29 6.50 -47.15
C GLN A 72 -15.05 6.85 -45.86
N GLU A 73 -16.34 7.25 -45.96
CA GLU A 73 -17.13 7.57 -44.78
C GLU A 73 -17.22 6.40 -43.81
N GLN A 74 -17.47 5.18 -44.30
CA GLN A 74 -17.57 4.01 -43.44
C GLN A 74 -16.23 3.59 -42.86
N LEU A 75 -15.14 3.73 -43.61
CA LEU A 75 -13.77 3.47 -43.11
C LEU A 75 -13.39 4.48 -41.99
N ASP A 76 -13.74 5.75 -42.14
CA ASP A 76 -13.49 6.75 -41.11
C ASP A 76 -14.32 6.45 -39.83
N LYS A 77 -15.57 6.01 -39.94
CA LYS A 77 -16.37 5.52 -38.81
C LYS A 77 -15.73 4.29 -38.16
N LEU A 78 -15.26 3.32 -38.93
CA LEU A 78 -14.60 2.12 -38.44
C LEU A 78 -13.28 2.43 -37.72
N CYS A 79 -12.49 3.40 -38.23
CA CYS A 79 -11.32 3.88 -37.56
C CYS A 79 -11.67 4.55 -36.22
N LYS A 80 -12.78 5.32 -36.18
CA LYS A 80 -13.30 5.92 -34.95
C LYS A 80 -13.77 4.89 -33.91
N THR A 81 -14.16 3.68 -34.29
CA THR A 81 -14.44 2.61 -33.33
C THR A 81 -13.19 1.92 -32.81
N GLY A 82 -12.05 2.10 -33.46
CA GLY A 82 -10.77 1.40 -33.18
C GLY A 82 -10.69 0.00 -33.79
N ALA A 83 -11.70 -0.46 -34.51
CA ALA A 83 -11.70 -1.79 -35.15
C ALA A 83 -10.85 -1.87 -36.40
N VAL A 84 -10.71 -0.77 -37.13
CA VAL A 84 -9.86 -0.61 -38.31
C VAL A 84 -8.77 0.43 -38.02
N ARG A 85 -7.58 0.20 -38.55
CA ARG A 85 -6.44 1.14 -38.51
C ARG A 85 -6.00 1.49 -39.92
N TYR A 86 -5.17 2.51 -40.02
CA TYR A 86 -4.52 2.88 -41.25
C TYR A 86 -3.04 3.20 -41.03
N ARG A 87 -2.28 3.11 -42.09
CA ARG A 87 -0.91 3.59 -42.21
C ARG A 87 -0.70 4.30 -43.55
N TYR A 88 0.32 5.13 -43.63
CA TYR A 88 0.66 5.81 -44.86
C TYR A 88 1.68 4.99 -45.67
N VAL A 89 1.30 4.55 -46.87
CA VAL A 89 2.19 3.87 -47.80
C VAL A 89 2.26 4.74 -49.07
N ASP A 90 3.45 5.17 -49.43
CA ASP A 90 3.71 6.06 -50.57
C ASP A 90 2.80 7.32 -50.53
N GLY A 91 2.59 7.90 -49.34
CA GLY A 91 1.77 9.08 -49.12
C GLY A 91 0.26 8.84 -49.17
N LYS A 92 -0.20 7.60 -49.39
CA LYS A 92 -1.61 7.24 -49.42
C LYS A 92 -2.03 6.53 -48.12
N ARG A 93 -3.22 6.87 -47.61
CA ARG A 93 -3.82 6.21 -46.45
C ARG A 93 -4.28 4.81 -46.85
N CYS A 94 -3.70 3.76 -46.25
CA CYS A 94 -4.03 2.37 -46.50
C CYS A 94 -4.66 1.73 -45.24
N TYR A 95 -5.79 1.11 -45.37
CA TYR A 95 -6.60 0.55 -44.31
C TYR A 95 -6.36 -0.94 -44.12
N PHE A 96 -6.36 -1.37 -42.85
CA PHE A 96 -6.24 -2.78 -42.44
C PHE A 96 -6.89 -2.98 -41.05
N TYR A 97 -7.11 -4.19 -40.64
CA TYR A 97 -7.38 -4.48 -39.25
C TYR A 97 -6.30 -5.41 -38.70
N PRO A 98 -5.90 -5.22 -37.41
CA PRO A 98 -4.96 -6.11 -36.75
C PRO A 98 -5.68 -7.37 -36.24
N ILE A 99 -4.92 -8.29 -35.61
CA ILE A 99 -5.50 -9.42 -34.86
C ILE A 99 -6.37 -8.95 -33.71
N TRP A 100 -7.18 -9.86 -33.11
CA TRP A 100 -8.05 -9.51 -31.99
C TRP A 100 -7.28 -8.88 -30.83
N VAL A 101 -6.23 -9.55 -30.35
CA VAL A 101 -5.39 -9.12 -29.23
C VAL A 101 -3.95 -9.58 -29.46
N PRO A 102 -2.94 -8.69 -29.39
CA PRO A 102 -3.05 -7.23 -29.26
C PRO A 102 -3.43 -6.58 -30.59
N GLY A 103 -4.50 -5.81 -30.61
CA GLY A 103 -4.92 -5.16 -31.84
C GLY A 103 -6.31 -4.55 -31.80
N ILE A 104 -7.33 -5.28 -32.32
CA ILE A 104 -8.70 -4.74 -32.43
C ILE A 104 -9.27 -4.36 -31.07
N MET A 105 -9.15 -5.23 -30.06
CA MET A 105 -9.75 -5.00 -28.76
C MET A 105 -9.12 -3.82 -28.05
N GLU A 106 -7.80 -3.65 -28.16
CA GLU A 106 -7.10 -2.48 -27.61
C GLU A 106 -7.53 -1.19 -28.32
N GLY A 107 -7.69 -1.22 -29.63
CA GLY A 107 -8.20 -0.09 -30.41
C GLY A 107 -9.60 0.32 -29.97
N ILE A 108 -10.50 -0.66 -29.85
CA ILE A 108 -11.90 -0.42 -29.39
C ILE A 108 -11.91 0.16 -27.97
N LEU A 109 -11.11 -0.37 -27.07
CA LEU A 109 -11.03 0.08 -25.69
C LEU A 109 -10.25 1.41 -25.52
N ALA A 110 -9.50 1.88 -26.52
CA ALA A 110 -8.90 3.20 -26.50
C ALA A 110 -9.94 4.33 -26.51
N ASN A 111 -11.11 4.13 -27.11
CA ASN A 111 -12.20 5.09 -27.15
C ASN A 111 -13.01 5.08 -25.84
N ARG A 112 -12.75 6.09 -24.97
CA ARG A 112 -13.38 6.21 -23.65
C ARG A 112 -14.90 6.41 -23.76
N GLU A 113 -15.34 7.32 -24.61
CA GLU A 113 -16.76 7.64 -24.78
C GLU A 113 -17.57 6.41 -25.20
N GLN A 114 -17.03 5.65 -26.16
CA GLN A 114 -17.62 4.39 -26.61
C GLN A 114 -17.70 3.36 -25.48
N CYS A 115 -16.64 3.24 -24.68
CA CYS A 115 -16.58 2.30 -23.56
C CYS A 115 -17.58 2.65 -22.45
N ASP A 116 -17.70 3.93 -22.11
CA ASP A 116 -18.63 4.39 -21.09
C ASP A 116 -20.10 4.21 -21.55
N LYS A 117 -20.33 4.34 -22.88
CA LYS A 117 -21.65 4.06 -23.47
C LYS A 117 -21.99 2.56 -23.53
N TYR A 118 -20.99 1.71 -23.72
CA TYR A 118 -21.16 0.25 -23.90
C TYR A 118 -20.26 -0.53 -22.94
N PRO A 119 -20.58 -0.64 -21.64
CA PRO A 119 -19.75 -1.36 -20.65
C PRO A 119 -19.49 -2.83 -20.99
N VAL A 120 -20.39 -3.47 -21.78
CA VAL A 120 -20.22 -4.84 -22.29
C VAL A 120 -18.91 -5.06 -23.05
N LEU A 121 -18.27 -3.99 -23.54
CA LEU A 121 -16.96 -4.07 -24.18
C LEU A 121 -15.89 -4.55 -23.20
N GLY A 122 -15.93 -4.09 -21.94
CA GLY A 122 -15.03 -4.54 -20.88
C GLY A 122 -15.22 -6.02 -20.52
N GLU A 123 -16.48 -6.42 -20.32
CA GLU A 123 -16.86 -7.83 -20.05
C GLU A 123 -16.41 -8.75 -21.19
N SER A 124 -16.65 -8.34 -22.44
CA SER A 124 -16.30 -9.13 -23.62
C SER A 124 -14.76 -9.25 -23.77
N PHE A 125 -14.00 -8.19 -23.49
CA PHE A 125 -12.54 -8.26 -23.48
C PHE A 125 -12.03 -9.24 -22.39
N GLU A 126 -12.61 -9.21 -21.21
CA GLU A 126 -12.24 -10.14 -20.13
C GLU A 126 -12.64 -11.58 -20.47
N ALA A 127 -13.81 -11.79 -21.02
CA ALA A 127 -14.25 -13.11 -21.46
C ALA A 127 -13.32 -13.69 -22.54
N TYR A 128 -12.88 -12.86 -23.48
CA TYR A 128 -11.88 -13.25 -24.47
C TYR A 128 -10.53 -13.57 -23.83
N THR A 129 -10.11 -12.74 -22.86
CA THR A 129 -8.87 -12.94 -22.11
C THR A 129 -8.87 -14.28 -21.38
N ARG A 130 -9.97 -14.69 -20.79
CA ARG A 130 -10.09 -15.96 -20.07
C ARG A 130 -10.14 -17.17 -21.00
N ARG A 131 -10.81 -17.05 -22.13
CA ARG A 131 -11.04 -18.16 -23.08
C ARG A 131 -9.80 -18.54 -23.89
N ARG A 132 -9.11 -17.57 -24.45
CA ARG A 132 -7.98 -17.81 -25.37
C ARG A 132 -6.81 -18.56 -24.75
N PRO A 133 -6.35 -18.17 -23.53
CA PRO A 133 -5.25 -18.85 -22.89
C PRO A 133 -5.54 -20.28 -22.46
N GLU A 134 -6.76 -20.61 -22.09
CA GLU A 134 -7.13 -22.01 -21.79
C GLU A 134 -6.74 -22.96 -22.93
N MET A 135 -6.78 -22.46 -24.16
CA MET A 135 -6.44 -23.23 -25.35
C MET A 135 -4.95 -23.17 -25.70
N LEU A 136 -4.32 -22.02 -25.53
CA LEU A 136 -2.94 -21.79 -25.99
C LEU A 136 -1.87 -22.08 -24.94
N ALA A 137 -2.12 -21.81 -23.66
CA ALA A 137 -1.11 -21.95 -22.61
C ALA A 137 -0.50 -23.36 -22.51
N PRO A 138 -1.27 -24.47 -22.58
CA PRO A 138 -0.69 -25.82 -22.58
C PRO A 138 0.22 -26.09 -23.76
N MET A 139 0.04 -25.36 -24.86
CA MET A 139 0.82 -25.53 -26.11
C MET A 139 2.07 -24.63 -26.11
N LEU A 140 2.06 -23.54 -25.32
CA LEU A 140 3.19 -22.62 -25.19
C LEU A 140 4.28 -23.14 -24.23
N ASP A 141 3.99 -24.16 -23.43
CA ASP A 141 4.94 -24.79 -22.53
C ASP A 141 5.97 -25.64 -23.30
N SER A 142 6.81 -24.94 -24.04
CA SER A 142 7.92 -25.57 -24.80
C SER A 142 9.26 -25.47 -24.06
N GLY A 143 9.28 -24.90 -22.83
CA GLY A 143 10.50 -24.56 -22.11
C GLY A 143 11.31 -23.43 -22.76
N LYS A 144 10.79 -22.80 -23.82
CA LYS A 144 11.49 -21.73 -24.56
C LYS A 144 11.02 -20.36 -24.05
N THR A 145 11.96 -19.45 -23.88
CA THR A 145 11.75 -18.08 -23.43
C THR A 145 11.26 -17.17 -24.57
N GLY A 146 10.41 -16.20 -24.26
CA GLY A 146 10.01 -15.11 -25.16
C GLY A 146 9.20 -15.54 -26.37
N MET A 147 8.40 -16.60 -26.26
CA MET A 147 7.64 -17.16 -27.40
C MET A 147 6.26 -16.57 -27.63
N PHE A 148 5.81 -15.69 -26.75
CA PHE A 148 4.49 -15.06 -26.84
C PHE A 148 4.55 -13.81 -27.74
N PHE A 149 3.40 -13.32 -28.17
CA PHE A 149 3.30 -12.08 -28.97
C PHE A 149 3.52 -10.79 -28.16
N MET A 150 3.54 -10.88 -26.85
CA MET A 150 4.01 -9.84 -25.94
C MET A 150 5.28 -10.28 -25.24
N ARG A 151 6.17 -9.35 -24.99
CA ARG A 151 7.43 -9.61 -24.32
C ARG A 151 7.72 -8.53 -23.29
N VAL A 152 8.16 -8.93 -22.11
CA VAL A 152 8.69 -8.04 -21.08
C VAL A 152 10.06 -7.52 -21.50
N MET A 153 10.27 -6.23 -21.29
CA MET A 153 11.57 -5.58 -21.46
C MET A 153 12.15 -5.25 -20.08
N PRO A 154 13.47 -5.38 -19.91
CA PRO A 154 14.11 -4.86 -18.71
C PRO A 154 13.90 -3.35 -18.62
N VAL A 155 13.74 -2.82 -17.40
CA VAL A 155 13.76 -1.38 -17.17
C VAL A 155 15.16 -0.84 -17.47
N MET A 156 15.24 0.38 -18.00
CA MET A 156 16.49 0.95 -18.52
C MET A 156 17.61 0.93 -17.48
N SER A 157 17.34 1.40 -16.27
CA SER A 157 18.32 1.47 -15.18
C SER A 157 18.84 0.12 -14.69
N ALA A 158 18.11 -0.98 -14.96
CA ALA A 158 18.52 -2.33 -14.55
C ALA A 158 19.62 -2.94 -15.45
N ILE A 159 19.79 -2.43 -16.67
CA ILE A 159 20.75 -2.94 -17.67
C ILE A 159 21.67 -1.85 -18.24
N GLU A 160 21.61 -0.62 -17.75
CA GLU A 160 22.34 0.55 -18.28
C GLU A 160 23.87 0.30 -18.37
N ASN A 161 24.43 -0.45 -17.43
CA ASN A 161 25.85 -0.78 -17.37
C ASN A 161 26.17 -2.24 -17.78
N ASP A 162 25.21 -2.95 -18.38
CA ASP A 162 25.42 -4.31 -18.84
C ASP A 162 26.07 -4.35 -20.21
N SER A 163 27.35 -4.72 -20.27
CA SER A 163 28.10 -4.88 -21.52
C SER A 163 27.54 -5.98 -22.45
N HIS A 164 26.62 -6.81 -21.98
CA HIS A 164 25.96 -7.88 -22.73
C HIS A 164 24.56 -7.49 -23.20
N ALA A 165 24.09 -6.29 -22.85
CA ALA A 165 22.82 -5.77 -23.36
C ALA A 165 22.92 -5.56 -24.88
N ALA A 166 21.92 -6.04 -25.60
CA ALA A 166 21.80 -5.82 -27.02
C ALA A 166 20.69 -4.80 -27.31
N SER A 167 20.74 -4.13 -28.45
CA SER A 167 19.75 -3.11 -28.82
C SER A 167 18.30 -3.59 -28.74
N TYR A 168 18.06 -4.88 -28.97
CA TYR A 168 16.73 -5.49 -28.84
C TYR A 168 16.32 -5.82 -27.40
N ASP A 169 17.19 -5.62 -26.41
CA ASP A 169 16.88 -5.69 -24.99
C ASP A 169 16.52 -4.32 -24.39
N GLU A 170 16.69 -3.24 -25.15
CA GLU A 170 16.57 -1.87 -24.66
C GLU A 170 15.33 -1.16 -25.21
N VAL A 171 14.45 -0.71 -24.30
CA VAL A 171 13.31 0.16 -24.64
C VAL A 171 13.80 1.48 -25.24
N ARG A 172 14.98 1.97 -24.83
CA ARG A 172 15.62 3.19 -25.35
C ARG A 172 15.76 3.14 -26.87
N THR A 173 16.21 2.03 -27.43
CA THR A 173 16.37 1.86 -28.88
C THR A 173 15.07 2.09 -29.64
N LEU A 174 13.95 1.60 -29.09
CA LEU A 174 12.62 1.78 -29.70
C LEU A 174 12.19 3.25 -29.69
N ILE A 175 12.43 3.97 -28.61
CA ILE A 175 12.12 5.41 -28.48
C ILE A 175 13.00 6.24 -29.41
N GLU A 176 14.32 5.97 -29.48
CA GLU A 176 15.25 6.72 -30.32
C GLU A 176 14.95 6.56 -31.83
N ASN A 177 14.54 5.38 -32.24
CA ASN A 177 14.21 5.09 -33.64
C ASN A 177 12.79 5.50 -34.05
N ALA A 178 11.94 5.86 -33.07
CA ALA A 178 10.56 6.23 -33.36
C ALA A 178 10.45 7.56 -34.13
N THR A 179 9.64 7.57 -35.18
CA THR A 179 9.32 8.77 -35.99
C THR A 179 8.15 9.59 -35.42
N ALA A 180 7.35 8.98 -34.56
CA ALA A 180 6.27 9.58 -33.78
C ALA A 180 6.02 8.72 -32.55
N ILE A 181 5.68 9.34 -31.44
CA ILE A 181 5.32 8.69 -30.18
C ILE A 181 4.02 9.27 -29.70
N SER A 182 3.07 8.44 -29.32
CA SER A 182 1.84 8.89 -28.68
C SER A 182 1.55 8.06 -27.42
N VAL A 183 0.87 8.68 -26.45
CA VAL A 183 0.47 8.05 -25.22
C VAL A 183 -1.02 8.17 -24.98
N GLY A 184 -1.58 7.15 -24.35
CA GLY A 184 -2.99 7.10 -24.06
C GLY A 184 -3.33 6.06 -22.99
N PRO A 185 -4.62 5.77 -22.81
CA PRO A 185 -5.09 4.92 -21.72
C PRO A 185 -4.75 3.44 -21.94
N CYS A 186 -4.45 2.76 -20.83
CA CYS A 186 -4.26 1.32 -20.84
C CYS A 186 -5.60 0.58 -21.05
N SER A 187 -5.75 -0.11 -22.16
CA SER A 187 -6.98 -0.86 -22.52
C SER A 187 -7.29 -1.97 -21.54
N CYS A 188 -6.29 -2.69 -21.03
CA CYS A 188 -6.50 -3.74 -20.03
C CYS A 188 -7.07 -3.22 -18.71
N ARG A 189 -6.57 -2.07 -18.21
CA ARG A 189 -7.10 -1.44 -16.99
C ARG A 189 -8.48 -0.87 -17.23
N ARG A 190 -8.73 -0.30 -18.42
CA ARG A 190 -10.05 0.20 -18.80
C ARG A 190 -11.09 -0.93 -18.80
N ALA A 191 -10.79 -2.08 -19.37
CA ALA A 191 -11.68 -3.24 -19.35
C ALA A 191 -12.05 -3.64 -17.91
N ARG A 192 -11.07 -3.72 -17.02
CA ARG A 192 -11.28 -4.05 -15.60
C ARG A 192 -12.10 -2.97 -14.88
N ARG A 193 -11.81 -1.69 -15.14
CA ARG A 193 -12.59 -0.57 -14.58
C ARG A 193 -14.05 -0.61 -14.99
N LEU A 194 -14.36 -0.90 -16.25
CA LEU A 194 -15.74 -1.02 -16.74
C LEU A 194 -16.54 -2.11 -16.03
N MET A 195 -15.87 -3.12 -15.50
CA MET A 195 -16.46 -4.20 -14.71
C MET A 195 -16.54 -3.89 -13.21
N GLY A 196 -16.06 -2.73 -12.74
CA GLY A 196 -15.93 -2.43 -11.32
C GLY A 196 -14.78 -3.21 -10.64
N GLU A 197 -13.86 -3.77 -11.41
CA GLU A 197 -12.75 -4.61 -10.97
C GLU A 197 -11.37 -3.95 -11.16
N GLY A 198 -11.33 -2.61 -11.25
CA GLY A 198 -10.06 -1.87 -11.32
C GLY A 198 -9.17 -2.17 -10.10
N CYS A 199 -7.87 -2.24 -10.32
CA CYS A 199 -6.89 -2.69 -9.30
C CYS A 199 -6.23 -1.53 -8.52
N GLY A 200 -6.72 -0.31 -8.63
CA GLY A 200 -6.11 0.88 -8.05
C GLY A 200 -5.02 1.54 -8.91
N HIS A 201 -4.56 0.87 -9.98
CA HIS A 201 -3.73 1.50 -10.99
C HIS A 201 -4.62 2.17 -12.04
N LEU A 202 -4.38 3.46 -12.28
CA LEU A 202 -5.15 4.22 -13.28
C LEU A 202 -4.73 3.88 -14.71
N GLU A 203 -5.56 4.22 -15.67
CA GLU A 203 -5.36 3.87 -17.07
C GLU A 203 -4.59 4.93 -17.88
N GLU A 204 -4.52 6.18 -17.39
CA GLU A 204 -4.00 7.33 -18.12
C GLU A 204 -2.51 7.19 -18.46
N ASP A 205 -2.14 7.58 -19.69
CA ASP A 205 -0.78 7.66 -20.24
C ASP A 205 0.09 6.40 -20.10
N MET A 206 -0.53 5.23 -19.97
CA MET A 206 0.19 3.96 -19.71
C MET A 206 0.39 3.10 -20.96
N CYS A 207 -0.29 3.42 -22.06
CA CYS A 207 -0.12 2.76 -23.34
C CYS A 207 0.58 3.72 -24.31
N MET A 208 1.72 3.33 -24.83
CA MET A 208 2.53 4.12 -25.75
C MET A 208 2.53 3.45 -27.11
N TYR A 209 2.15 4.18 -28.17
CA TYR A 209 2.27 3.72 -29.55
C TYR A 209 3.39 4.44 -30.27
N LEU A 210 3.99 3.78 -31.25
CA LEU A 210 5.12 4.26 -32.03
C LEU A 210 4.74 4.38 -33.52
N ASN A 211 5.43 5.26 -34.24
CA ASN A 211 5.38 5.40 -35.69
C ASN A 211 3.95 5.66 -36.22
N ASP A 212 3.51 4.94 -37.24
CA ASP A 212 2.20 5.13 -37.86
C ASP A 212 1.03 4.82 -36.92
N ASN A 213 1.19 3.89 -35.98
CA ASN A 213 0.16 3.67 -34.95
C ASN A 213 0.03 4.89 -34.02
N ALA A 214 1.13 5.56 -33.67
CA ALA A 214 1.08 6.79 -32.88
C ALA A 214 0.28 7.89 -33.60
N ARG A 215 0.51 8.06 -34.90
CA ARG A 215 -0.23 9.03 -35.73
C ARG A 215 -1.69 8.66 -35.84
N CYS A 216 -2.00 7.41 -36.18
CA CYS A 216 -3.37 6.91 -36.32
C CYS A 216 -4.19 7.13 -35.04
N PHE A 217 -3.67 6.75 -33.89
CA PHE A 217 -4.40 6.89 -32.61
C PHE A 217 -4.52 8.36 -32.14
N SER A 218 -3.54 9.20 -32.48
CA SER A 218 -3.58 10.63 -32.20
C SER A 218 -4.62 11.35 -33.10
N GLU A 219 -4.64 11.04 -34.40
CA GLU A 219 -5.63 11.60 -35.35
C GLU A 219 -7.06 11.21 -35.01
N GLN A 220 -7.27 10.02 -34.40
CA GLN A 220 -8.58 9.59 -33.89
C GLN A 220 -8.97 10.21 -32.53
N GLY A 221 -8.04 10.96 -31.89
CA GLY A 221 -8.28 11.61 -30.61
C GLY A 221 -8.20 10.69 -29.38
N TYR A 222 -7.62 9.50 -29.52
CA TYR A 222 -7.48 8.55 -28.41
C TYR A 222 -6.17 8.71 -27.66
N HIS A 223 -5.14 9.14 -28.33
CA HIS A 223 -3.82 9.39 -27.82
C HIS A 223 -3.38 10.82 -28.06
N ARG A 224 -2.46 11.31 -27.24
CA ARG A 224 -1.75 12.56 -27.47
C ARG A 224 -0.32 12.26 -27.92
N LEU A 225 0.19 13.07 -28.87
CA LEU A 225 1.60 13.00 -29.26
C LEU A 225 2.49 13.53 -28.13
N VAL A 226 3.64 12.92 -27.95
CA VAL A 226 4.65 13.31 -26.96
C VAL A 226 6.04 13.37 -27.57
N THR A 227 6.95 14.13 -26.94
CA THR A 227 8.37 14.15 -27.30
C THR A 227 9.07 12.89 -26.75
N LYS A 228 10.32 12.66 -27.17
CA LYS A 228 11.13 11.58 -26.63
C LYS A 228 11.42 11.77 -25.14
N GLU A 229 11.70 13.00 -24.74
CA GLU A 229 11.95 13.39 -23.35
C GLU A 229 10.73 13.07 -22.47
N GLU A 230 9.55 13.50 -22.91
CA GLU A 230 8.32 13.18 -22.19
C GLU A 230 8.02 11.67 -22.15
N ALA A 231 8.35 10.95 -23.21
CA ALA A 231 8.23 9.48 -23.23
C ALA A 231 9.12 8.83 -22.16
N TYR A 232 10.36 9.31 -22.00
CA TYR A 232 11.26 8.86 -20.93
C TYR A 232 10.72 9.20 -19.54
N GLU A 233 10.16 10.39 -19.34
CA GLU A 233 9.52 10.75 -18.07
C GLU A 233 8.34 9.82 -17.71
N ILE A 234 7.54 9.44 -18.71
CA ILE A 234 6.42 8.50 -18.53
C ILE A 234 6.92 7.09 -18.19
N LEU A 235 7.97 6.63 -18.86
CA LEU A 235 8.59 5.32 -18.55
C LEU A 235 9.16 5.33 -17.13
N GLN A 236 9.91 6.36 -16.73
CA GLN A 236 10.44 6.50 -15.37
C GLN A 236 9.32 6.51 -14.33
N ARG A 237 8.25 7.28 -14.59
CA ARG A 237 7.07 7.30 -13.71
C ARG A 237 6.41 5.94 -13.58
N ALA A 238 6.36 5.17 -14.66
CA ALA A 238 5.86 3.80 -14.63
C ALA A 238 6.74 2.89 -13.74
N GLU A 239 8.06 2.96 -13.89
CA GLU A 239 9.05 2.25 -13.06
C GLU A 239 8.92 2.63 -11.58
N ASP A 240 8.77 3.93 -11.27
CA ASP A 240 8.59 4.43 -9.90
C ASP A 240 7.35 3.83 -9.24
N ASN A 241 6.29 3.61 -10.01
CA ASN A 241 5.05 2.95 -9.59
C ASN A 241 5.09 1.41 -9.69
N GLY A 242 6.24 0.80 -9.93
CA GLY A 242 6.43 -0.66 -10.01
C GLY A 242 5.81 -1.31 -11.24
N LEU A 243 5.52 -0.56 -12.30
CA LEU A 243 4.98 -1.09 -13.55
C LEU A 243 6.11 -1.61 -14.44
N VAL A 244 5.83 -2.66 -15.19
CA VAL A 244 6.81 -3.28 -16.09
C VAL A 244 6.57 -2.87 -17.54
N HIS A 245 7.64 -2.79 -18.33
CA HIS A 245 7.54 -2.52 -19.74
C HIS A 245 7.30 -3.80 -20.53
N GLU A 246 6.34 -3.78 -21.43
CA GLU A 246 6.06 -4.85 -22.38
C GLU A 246 5.99 -4.28 -23.80
N ILE A 247 6.53 -5.02 -24.76
CA ILE A 247 6.45 -4.67 -26.17
C ILE A 247 5.58 -5.66 -26.92
N ASN A 248 4.93 -5.18 -27.99
CA ASN A 248 4.21 -6.00 -28.93
C ASN A 248 5.17 -6.55 -30.00
N GLN A 249 5.32 -7.85 -30.10
CA GLN A 249 6.15 -8.55 -31.08
C GLN A 249 5.38 -9.08 -32.30
N THR A 250 4.10 -8.71 -32.44
CA THR A 250 3.25 -9.22 -33.54
C THR A 250 3.88 -8.98 -34.92
N PRO A 251 4.47 -7.81 -35.20
CA PRO A 251 5.15 -7.56 -36.48
C PRO A 251 6.64 -7.93 -36.48
N GLY A 252 7.20 -8.38 -35.35
CA GLY A 252 8.64 -8.52 -35.13
C GLY A 252 9.20 -7.42 -34.26
N PHE A 253 10.46 -7.54 -33.82
CA PHE A 253 11.07 -6.53 -32.93
C PHE A 253 11.33 -5.21 -33.64
N GLU A 254 11.86 -5.25 -34.85
CA GLU A 254 12.21 -4.05 -35.63
C GLU A 254 10.98 -3.21 -35.97
N ASP A 255 9.83 -3.85 -36.15
CA ASP A 255 8.55 -3.22 -36.44
C ASP A 255 7.67 -3.05 -35.20
N THR A 256 8.25 -3.17 -34.00
CA THR A 256 7.52 -2.97 -32.73
C THR A 256 6.81 -1.61 -32.76
N ASN A 257 5.52 -1.63 -32.47
CA ASN A 257 4.66 -0.45 -32.62
C ASN A 257 3.96 -0.01 -31.33
N ALA A 258 4.26 -0.66 -30.22
CA ALA A 258 3.71 -0.33 -28.90
C ALA A 258 4.64 -0.70 -27.76
N ILE A 259 4.69 0.16 -26.74
CA ILE A 259 5.29 -0.09 -25.43
C ILE A 259 4.18 0.09 -24.39
N CYS A 260 3.93 -0.93 -23.59
CA CYS A 260 2.94 -0.92 -22.53
C CYS A 260 3.61 -0.82 -21.16
N ASN A 261 3.00 -0.06 -20.23
CA ASN A 261 3.42 0.04 -18.83
C ASN A 261 2.43 -0.77 -17.97
N CYS A 262 2.80 -2.00 -17.65
CA CYS A 262 1.88 -3.05 -17.24
C CYS A 262 1.90 -3.35 -15.74
N CYS A 263 0.77 -3.74 -15.18
CA CYS A 263 0.66 -4.32 -13.84
C CYS A 263 0.13 -5.76 -13.91
N GLY A 264 0.63 -6.63 -13.06
CA GLY A 264 0.19 -8.03 -12.99
C GLY A 264 -1.28 -8.22 -12.64
N CYS A 265 -1.96 -7.18 -12.12
CA CYS A 265 -3.37 -7.25 -11.73
C CYS A 265 -4.35 -7.20 -12.92
N SER A 266 -4.02 -6.43 -13.97
CA SER A 266 -4.96 -6.14 -15.07
C SER A 266 -4.41 -6.50 -16.44
N CYS A 267 -3.09 -6.51 -16.65
CA CYS A 267 -2.49 -6.76 -17.96
C CYS A 267 -2.89 -8.13 -18.51
N PHE A 268 -3.28 -8.13 -19.77
CA PHE A 268 -3.63 -9.35 -20.50
C PHE A 268 -2.47 -10.37 -20.50
N ALA A 269 -1.27 -9.97 -20.92
CA ALA A 269 -0.16 -10.88 -21.06
C ALA A 269 0.38 -11.39 -19.71
N LEU A 270 0.57 -10.49 -18.72
CA LEU A 270 1.06 -10.87 -17.40
C LEU A 270 0.09 -11.81 -16.68
N ARG A 271 -1.22 -11.53 -16.74
CA ARG A 271 -2.23 -12.40 -16.14
C ARG A 271 -2.29 -13.77 -16.79
N ILE A 272 -2.21 -13.82 -18.11
CA ILE A 272 -2.18 -15.09 -18.85
C ILE A 272 -0.98 -15.92 -18.42
N ALA A 273 0.20 -15.30 -18.42
CA ALA A 273 1.43 -15.98 -18.06
C ALA A 273 1.36 -16.58 -16.64
N GLU A 274 0.76 -15.87 -15.70
CA GLU A 274 0.61 -16.31 -14.32
C GLU A 274 -0.53 -17.33 -14.15
N LEU A 275 -1.72 -17.04 -14.68
CA LEU A 275 -2.88 -17.93 -14.59
C LEU A 275 -2.61 -19.32 -15.17
N PHE A 276 -1.80 -19.38 -16.20
CA PHE A 276 -1.49 -20.61 -16.92
C PHE A 276 -0.06 -21.14 -16.67
N ARG A 277 0.62 -20.57 -15.67
CA ARG A 277 1.99 -20.97 -15.28
C ARG A 277 2.96 -21.02 -16.45
N THR A 278 2.89 -20.00 -17.31
CA THR A 278 3.76 -19.86 -18.49
C THR A 278 4.56 -18.55 -18.51
N PRO A 279 5.12 -18.06 -17.39
CA PRO A 279 5.81 -16.77 -17.35
C PRO A 279 7.02 -16.70 -18.29
N ARG A 280 7.65 -17.84 -18.59
CA ARG A 280 8.76 -17.93 -19.56
C ARG A 280 8.34 -17.47 -20.97
N ALA A 281 7.07 -17.62 -21.34
CA ALA A 281 6.58 -17.24 -22.67
C ALA A 281 6.69 -15.73 -22.94
N ILE A 282 6.58 -14.89 -21.89
CA ILE A 282 6.68 -13.43 -21.98
C ILE A 282 7.98 -12.87 -21.43
N ARG A 283 8.85 -13.70 -20.85
CA ARG A 283 10.09 -13.29 -20.19
C ARG A 283 11.02 -12.54 -21.15
N SER A 284 11.73 -11.55 -20.61
CA SER A 284 12.89 -10.92 -21.26
C SER A 284 14.06 -11.91 -21.39
N ASN A 285 15.20 -11.45 -21.90
CA ASN A 285 16.42 -12.26 -21.92
C ASN A 285 17.09 -12.42 -20.56
N TYR A 286 16.56 -11.80 -19.53
CA TYR A 286 17.15 -11.67 -18.20
C TYR A 286 16.36 -12.43 -17.14
N ILE A 287 17.05 -12.66 -16.01
CA ILE A 287 16.47 -13.17 -14.77
C ILE A 287 17.09 -12.43 -13.60
N ALA A 288 16.32 -12.22 -12.54
CA ALA A 288 16.88 -11.65 -11.31
C ALA A 288 17.74 -12.68 -10.58
N ARG A 289 18.79 -12.19 -9.91
CA ARG A 289 19.62 -12.97 -8.98
C ARG A 289 19.69 -12.24 -7.65
N VAL A 290 19.47 -12.96 -6.57
CA VAL A 290 19.48 -12.39 -5.22
C VAL A 290 20.77 -12.82 -4.50
N ASP A 291 21.55 -11.82 -4.07
CA ASP A 291 22.66 -12.00 -3.14
C ASP A 291 22.08 -12.02 -1.71
N LYS A 292 22.06 -13.21 -1.13
CA LYS A 292 21.47 -13.45 0.19
C LYS A 292 22.24 -12.82 1.33
N GLU A 293 23.53 -12.57 1.16
CA GLU A 293 24.38 -11.96 2.18
C GLU A 293 24.14 -10.45 2.26
N LYS A 294 23.92 -9.81 1.12
CA LYS A 294 23.56 -8.39 1.06
C LYS A 294 22.09 -8.14 1.38
N CYS A 295 21.24 -9.13 1.20
CA CYS A 295 19.79 -8.98 1.38
C CYS A 295 19.43 -8.84 2.86
N VAL A 296 18.63 -7.83 3.19
CA VAL A 296 18.12 -7.54 4.54
C VAL A 296 16.60 -7.76 4.65
N ALA A 297 15.97 -8.35 3.65
CA ALA A 297 14.52 -8.63 3.61
C ALA A 297 13.63 -7.40 3.92
N CYS A 298 14.01 -6.21 3.46
CA CYS A 298 13.20 -5.00 3.65
C CYS A 298 11.83 -5.06 2.96
N GLY A 299 11.67 -5.95 1.95
CA GLY A 299 10.41 -6.20 1.26
C GLY A 299 10.14 -5.31 0.05
N GLN A 300 10.92 -4.27 -0.23
CA GLN A 300 10.64 -3.31 -1.29
C GLN A 300 10.58 -3.95 -2.69
N CYS A 301 11.42 -4.93 -2.97
CA CYS A 301 11.39 -5.69 -4.21
C CYS A 301 10.17 -6.63 -4.29
N VAL A 302 9.72 -7.17 -3.15
CA VAL A 302 8.53 -8.05 -3.06
C VAL A 302 7.26 -7.27 -3.35
N GLU A 303 7.10 -6.09 -2.74
CA GLU A 303 5.95 -5.22 -2.92
C GLU A 303 5.76 -4.77 -4.37
N ASN A 304 6.84 -4.65 -5.12
CA ASN A 304 6.84 -4.20 -6.51
C ASN A 304 6.91 -5.37 -7.54
N CYS A 305 7.02 -6.62 -7.10
CA CYS A 305 7.11 -7.76 -8.01
C CYS A 305 5.75 -8.07 -8.65
N GLN A 306 5.63 -7.87 -9.95
CA GLN A 306 4.36 -7.99 -10.68
C GLN A 306 3.89 -9.44 -10.88
N THR A 307 4.76 -10.41 -10.72
CA THR A 307 4.45 -11.85 -10.86
C THR A 307 4.56 -12.63 -9.56
N ASN A 308 4.76 -11.97 -8.41
CA ASN A 308 5.03 -12.62 -7.11
C ASN A 308 6.22 -13.60 -7.13
N ALA A 309 7.15 -13.43 -8.07
CA ALA A 309 8.36 -14.24 -8.13
C ALA A 309 9.28 -14.05 -6.90
N LEU A 310 9.22 -12.87 -6.27
CA LEU A 310 9.97 -12.54 -5.07
C LEU A 310 9.05 -12.64 -3.86
N LYS A 311 9.51 -13.32 -2.82
CA LYS A 311 8.84 -13.42 -1.53
C LYS A 311 9.81 -13.20 -0.39
N LEU A 312 9.29 -12.76 0.78
CA LEU A 312 10.10 -12.70 1.98
C LEU A 312 10.35 -14.10 2.50
N GLY A 313 11.59 -14.43 2.74
CA GLY A 313 12.04 -15.65 3.36
C GLY A 313 12.71 -15.34 4.69
N GLN A 314 12.73 -16.31 5.59
CA GLN A 314 13.49 -16.22 6.81
C GLN A 314 14.91 -16.71 6.61
N LYS A 315 15.85 -15.95 7.14
CA LYS A 315 17.23 -16.35 7.33
C LYS A 315 17.39 -16.65 8.81
N ARG A 316 17.51 -17.89 9.21
CA ARG A 316 17.71 -18.27 10.61
C ARG A 316 19.11 -17.91 11.11
N CYS A 317 19.48 -16.62 10.97
CA CYS A 317 20.82 -16.14 11.31
C CYS A 317 21.95 -16.96 10.63
N THR A 318 21.61 -17.57 9.48
CA THR A 318 22.53 -18.33 8.63
C THR A 318 22.45 -17.80 7.20
N THR A 319 23.45 -18.12 6.38
CA THR A 319 23.46 -17.77 4.94
C THR A 319 22.35 -18.47 4.15
N ASP A 320 21.75 -19.54 4.70
CA ASP A 320 20.70 -20.30 4.03
C ASP A 320 19.29 -19.79 4.46
N PRO A 321 18.53 -19.14 3.58
CA PRO A 321 17.18 -18.77 3.87
C PRO A 321 16.29 -20.01 3.97
N HIS A 322 15.41 -20.02 4.95
CA HIS A 322 14.36 -21.04 5.02
C HIS A 322 13.35 -20.79 3.89
N ILE A 323 13.21 -21.76 2.99
CA ILE A 323 12.20 -21.77 1.94
C ILE A 323 10.97 -22.48 2.52
N SER A 324 9.81 -21.82 2.46
CA SER A 324 8.56 -22.44 2.91
C SER A 324 8.13 -23.54 1.94
N ASP A 325 7.66 -24.67 2.49
CA ASP A 325 7.13 -25.80 1.73
C ASP A 325 5.89 -25.46 0.88
N THR A 326 5.26 -24.31 1.15
CA THR A 326 4.13 -23.80 0.34
C THR A 326 4.56 -23.11 -0.97
N TYR A 327 5.86 -22.97 -1.19
CA TYR A 327 6.38 -22.37 -2.40
C TYR A 327 6.42 -23.43 -3.53
N ASP A 328 5.39 -23.38 -4.38
CA ASP A 328 5.33 -24.25 -5.57
C ASP A 328 6.38 -23.77 -6.60
N THR A 329 7.55 -24.41 -6.55
CA THR A 329 8.64 -24.15 -7.50
C THR A 329 8.53 -25.01 -8.76
N ASP A 330 7.55 -25.92 -8.82
CA ASP A 330 7.40 -26.85 -9.92
C ASP A 330 6.71 -26.20 -11.13
N ALA A 331 7.49 -25.39 -11.86
CA ALA A 331 7.07 -24.83 -13.14
C ALA A 331 6.96 -25.88 -14.26
N SER A 332 7.42 -27.12 -14.01
CA SER A 332 7.28 -28.23 -14.93
C SER A 332 5.89 -28.86 -14.92
N VAL A 333 5.05 -28.52 -13.94
CA VAL A 333 3.66 -28.98 -13.91
C VAL A 333 2.86 -28.27 -15.01
N PRO A 334 2.42 -28.98 -16.05
CA PRO A 334 1.62 -28.39 -17.11
C PRO A 334 0.34 -27.77 -16.53
N PHE A 335 -0.10 -26.65 -17.11
CA PHE A 335 -1.39 -26.08 -16.77
C PHE A 335 -2.47 -27.16 -16.79
N HIS A 336 -3.22 -27.22 -15.71
CA HIS A 336 -4.44 -28.01 -15.60
C HIS A 336 -5.62 -27.09 -15.29
N ARG A 337 -6.79 -27.36 -15.86
CA ARG A 337 -7.99 -26.51 -15.65
C ARG A 337 -8.33 -26.31 -14.18
N SER A 338 -8.03 -27.31 -13.32
CA SER A 338 -8.21 -27.21 -11.87
C SER A 338 -7.21 -26.28 -11.16
N SER A 339 -6.11 -25.90 -11.81
CA SER A 339 -5.13 -24.94 -11.26
C SER A 339 -5.40 -23.50 -11.68
N TYR A 340 -6.45 -23.27 -12.47
CA TYR A 340 -6.90 -21.94 -12.84
C TYR A 340 -7.47 -21.21 -11.63
N ASN A 341 -6.90 -20.07 -11.29
CA ASN A 341 -7.40 -19.18 -10.24
C ASN A 341 -7.95 -17.90 -10.87
N PRO A 342 -9.29 -17.77 -11.00
CA PRO A 342 -9.91 -16.57 -11.56
C PRO A 342 -9.68 -15.33 -10.68
N GLU A 343 -9.39 -15.55 -9.40
CA GLU A 343 -9.14 -14.51 -8.39
C GLU A 343 -7.65 -14.13 -8.26
N TYR A 344 -6.85 -14.54 -9.24
CA TYR A 344 -5.44 -14.17 -9.26
C TYR A 344 -5.25 -12.66 -9.03
N ARG A 345 -4.41 -12.30 -8.09
CA ARG A 345 -4.16 -10.92 -7.63
C ARG A 345 -5.31 -10.22 -6.89
N THR A 346 -6.42 -10.87 -6.59
CA THR A 346 -7.39 -10.30 -5.65
C THR A 346 -6.83 -10.21 -4.24
N ASN A 347 -5.86 -11.07 -3.95
CA ASN A 347 -5.24 -11.17 -2.65
C ASN A 347 -3.73 -11.30 -2.78
N ARG A 348 -3.00 -10.19 -2.64
CA ARG A 348 -1.54 -10.17 -2.51
C ARG A 348 -1.05 -10.60 -1.11
N SER A 349 -1.96 -11.04 -0.25
CA SER A 349 -1.65 -11.47 1.12
C SER A 349 -0.81 -12.74 1.21
N ASP A 350 -0.58 -13.44 0.11
CA ASP A 350 0.35 -14.55 0.04
C ASP A 350 1.83 -14.10 0.04
N VAL A 351 2.13 -13.06 0.79
CA VAL A 351 3.44 -12.94 1.43
C VAL A 351 3.55 -14.16 2.32
N MET A 352 4.54 -14.99 2.06
CA MET A 352 4.70 -16.29 2.72
C MET A 352 4.53 -16.14 4.23
N PRO A 353 3.59 -16.88 4.84
CA PRO A 353 3.23 -16.69 6.25
C PRO A 353 4.39 -16.92 7.24
N SER A 354 5.47 -17.55 6.79
CA SER A 354 6.58 -17.99 7.62
C SER A 354 7.87 -17.21 7.45
N GLY A 355 7.90 -16.18 6.62
CA GLY A 355 9.16 -15.64 6.14
C GLY A 355 9.61 -14.30 6.70
N THR A 356 8.74 -13.57 7.38
CA THR A 356 9.05 -12.19 7.77
C THR A 356 9.74 -12.14 9.13
N ALA A 357 10.78 -11.29 9.25
CA ALA A 357 11.42 -11.06 10.54
C ALA A 357 10.42 -10.59 11.58
N PRO A 358 10.50 -11.12 12.83
CA PRO A 358 9.53 -10.83 13.87
C PRO A 358 9.32 -9.34 14.13
N CYS A 359 10.39 -8.55 14.12
CA CYS A 359 10.32 -7.10 14.33
C CYS A 359 9.49 -6.35 13.27
N LYS A 360 9.48 -6.82 12.01
CA LYS A 360 8.61 -6.27 10.96
C LYS A 360 7.18 -6.77 11.12
N ALA A 361 6.99 -8.04 11.45
CA ALA A 361 5.66 -8.66 11.57
C ALA A 361 4.86 -8.05 12.72
N GLU A 362 5.46 -7.86 13.88
CA GLU A 362 4.81 -7.31 15.08
C GLU A 362 4.56 -5.80 15.02
N CYS A 363 5.23 -5.09 14.11
CA CYS A 363 4.97 -3.67 13.91
C CYS A 363 3.62 -3.48 13.20
N PRO A 364 2.64 -2.76 13.76
CA PRO A 364 1.34 -2.54 13.11
C PRO A 364 1.45 -1.86 11.73
N ALA A 365 2.47 -1.01 11.53
CA ALA A 365 2.76 -0.37 10.26
C ALA A 365 3.69 -1.20 9.36
N HIS A 366 4.18 -2.35 9.82
CA HIS A 366 5.11 -3.24 9.12
C HIS A 366 6.36 -2.55 8.58
N ILE A 367 6.94 -1.64 9.39
CA ILE A 367 8.16 -0.90 9.01
C ILE A 367 9.29 -1.91 8.73
N PRO A 368 10.06 -1.73 7.64
CA PRO A 368 11.17 -2.62 7.29
C PRO A 368 12.39 -2.41 8.20
N VAL A 369 12.29 -2.90 9.45
CA VAL A 369 13.24 -2.64 10.54
C VAL A 369 14.66 -3.02 10.15
N GLN A 370 14.89 -4.22 9.64
CA GLN A 370 16.22 -4.67 9.23
C GLN A 370 16.84 -3.76 8.16
N GLY A 371 15.99 -3.26 7.25
CA GLY A 371 16.42 -2.37 6.17
C GLY A 371 16.98 -1.06 6.68
N TYR A 372 16.24 -0.33 7.52
CA TYR A 372 16.73 0.95 8.01
C TYR A 372 17.89 0.79 9.02
N ILE A 373 17.94 -0.28 9.81
CA ILE A 373 19.08 -0.60 10.67
C ILE A 373 20.32 -0.79 9.81
N LYS A 374 20.25 -1.56 8.72
CA LYS A 374 21.40 -1.78 7.83
C LYS A 374 21.85 -0.49 7.12
N LEU A 375 20.91 0.34 6.65
CA LEU A 375 21.26 1.63 6.05
C LEU A 375 21.95 2.55 7.07
N ALA A 376 21.45 2.56 8.30
CA ALA A 376 22.05 3.32 9.39
C ALA A 376 23.45 2.82 9.76
N SER A 377 23.70 1.49 9.78
CA SER A 377 25.02 0.93 9.99
C SER A 377 26.06 1.35 8.93
N LEU A 378 25.56 1.72 7.74
CA LEU A 378 26.38 2.23 6.63
C LEU A 378 26.49 3.76 6.60
N GLY A 379 25.93 4.46 7.60
CA GLY A 379 25.88 5.93 7.63
C GLY A 379 24.89 6.56 6.65
N ARG A 380 24.03 5.77 5.99
CA ARG A 380 23.07 6.22 4.99
C ARG A 380 21.74 6.65 5.64
N TYR A 381 21.80 7.65 6.53
CA TYR A 381 20.67 8.01 7.40
C TYR A 381 19.46 8.57 6.64
N THR A 382 19.68 9.37 5.60
CA THR A 382 18.57 9.90 4.77
C THR A 382 17.81 8.79 4.06
N GLU A 383 18.49 7.77 3.55
CA GLU A 383 17.86 6.63 2.91
C GLU A 383 17.16 5.70 3.92
N ALA A 384 17.72 5.61 5.14
CA ALA A 384 17.06 4.90 6.24
C ALA A 384 15.75 5.59 6.62
N LEU A 385 15.76 6.93 6.71
CA LEU A 385 14.58 7.74 6.96
C LEU A 385 13.54 7.61 5.84
N GLU A 386 13.96 7.68 4.59
CA GLU A 386 13.08 7.46 3.44
C GLU A 386 12.38 6.09 3.54
N LEU A 387 13.13 5.05 3.89
CA LEU A 387 12.60 3.71 4.04
C LEU A 387 11.58 3.61 5.18
N ILE A 388 11.82 4.29 6.32
CA ILE A 388 10.86 4.38 7.43
C ILE A 388 9.60 5.13 6.97
N LYS A 389 9.74 6.27 6.29
CA LYS A 389 8.61 7.13 5.90
C LYS A 389 7.69 6.52 4.83
N LYS A 390 8.09 5.45 4.17
CA LYS A 390 7.18 4.63 3.34
C LYS A 390 6.05 3.97 4.15
N GLU A 391 6.30 3.68 5.42
CA GLU A 391 5.36 2.98 6.31
C GLU A 391 4.90 3.84 7.50
N ASN A 392 5.71 4.80 7.91
CA ASN A 392 5.48 5.66 9.07
C ASN A 392 5.97 7.08 8.79
N PRO A 393 5.07 8.07 8.63
CA PRO A 393 5.45 9.45 8.33
C PRO A 393 6.05 10.20 9.54
N PHE A 394 5.96 9.65 10.76
CA PHE A 394 6.33 10.31 12.03
C PHE A 394 7.42 9.54 12.80
N PRO A 395 8.60 9.30 12.20
CA PRO A 395 9.67 8.54 12.86
C PRO A 395 10.20 9.20 14.12
N ALA A 396 10.30 10.54 14.16
CA ALA A 396 10.77 11.28 15.33
C ALA A 396 9.79 11.16 16.52
N VAL A 397 8.50 11.18 16.25
CA VAL A 397 7.45 10.94 17.27
C VAL A 397 7.52 9.49 17.77
N CYS A 398 7.49 8.51 16.85
CA CYS A 398 7.49 7.10 17.23
C CYS A 398 8.79 6.68 17.92
N GLY A 399 9.96 7.26 17.59
CA GLY A 399 11.21 7.02 18.29
C GLY A 399 11.25 7.53 19.74
N ARG A 400 10.18 8.21 20.19
CA ARG A 400 10.07 8.72 21.56
C ARG A 400 8.97 8.06 22.39
N ILE A 401 7.90 7.57 21.75
CA ILE A 401 6.69 7.15 22.44
C ILE A 401 6.13 5.79 21.99
N CYS A 402 6.85 5.06 21.14
CA CYS A 402 6.41 3.75 20.69
C CYS A 402 6.40 2.73 21.83
N ASN A 403 5.49 1.78 21.79
CA ASN A 403 5.39 0.69 22.76
C ASN A 403 6.34 -0.48 22.48
N LYS A 404 7.29 -0.32 21.58
CA LYS A 404 8.44 -1.20 21.32
C LYS A 404 8.09 -2.68 21.00
N ARG A 405 6.90 -3.02 20.48
CA ARG A 405 6.52 -4.41 20.13
C ARG A 405 7.57 -5.10 19.24
N CYS A 406 8.23 -4.35 18.37
CA CYS A 406 9.30 -4.87 17.52
C CYS A 406 10.54 -5.29 18.31
N GLU A 407 10.83 -4.66 19.45
CA GLU A 407 11.91 -5.06 20.36
C GLU A 407 11.49 -6.29 21.16
N ASP A 408 10.26 -6.34 21.69
CA ASP A 408 9.72 -7.48 22.41
C ASP A 408 9.77 -8.77 21.55
N ALA A 409 9.52 -8.64 20.24
CA ALA A 409 9.55 -9.74 19.28
C ALA A 409 10.95 -10.00 18.68
N CYS A 410 11.96 -9.23 19.04
CA CYS A 410 13.27 -9.34 18.42
C CYS A 410 13.97 -10.68 18.75
N THR A 411 14.35 -11.45 17.72
CA THR A 411 15.06 -12.73 17.87
C THR A 411 16.34 -12.61 18.73
N ARG A 412 17.00 -11.45 18.71
CA ARG A 412 18.19 -11.21 19.55
C ARG A 412 17.87 -11.32 21.05
N GLY A 413 16.63 -10.98 21.46
CA GLY A 413 16.18 -11.11 22.85
C GLY A 413 16.16 -12.55 23.38
N SER A 414 16.21 -13.57 22.51
CA SER A 414 16.38 -14.97 22.94
C SER A 414 17.85 -15.37 23.20
N ILE A 415 18.80 -14.48 22.91
CA ILE A 415 20.23 -14.72 23.10
C ILE A 415 20.77 -13.89 24.29
N ASP A 416 20.56 -12.58 24.21
CA ASP A 416 20.96 -11.60 25.22
C ASP A 416 19.84 -10.53 25.33
N ASP A 417 20.07 -9.30 24.95
CA ASP A 417 19.08 -8.23 24.94
C ASP A 417 18.60 -7.93 23.50
N PRO A 418 17.31 -7.64 23.29
CA PRO A 418 16.81 -7.24 21.97
C PRO A 418 17.54 -6.00 21.45
N ILE A 419 17.52 -5.81 20.13
CA ILE A 419 18.06 -4.60 19.50
C ILE A 419 17.27 -3.37 19.96
N ALA A 420 17.97 -2.27 20.28
CA ALA A 420 17.37 -0.99 20.65
C ALA A 420 16.79 -0.27 19.41
N ILE A 421 15.74 -0.87 18.82
CA ILE A 421 15.15 -0.49 17.54
C ILE A 421 14.59 0.92 17.58
N ASP A 422 13.99 1.30 18.70
CA ASP A 422 13.36 2.60 18.88
C ASP A 422 14.41 3.72 19.03
N ASP A 423 15.51 3.46 19.74
CA ASP A 423 16.63 4.40 19.87
C ASP A 423 17.36 4.61 18.54
N ILE A 424 17.53 3.54 17.74
CA ILE A 424 18.06 3.63 16.37
C ILE A 424 17.16 4.52 15.51
N LYS A 425 15.83 4.33 15.56
CA LYS A 425 14.87 5.13 14.82
C LYS A 425 14.87 6.59 15.29
N LYS A 426 14.98 6.82 16.61
CA LYS A 426 15.13 8.15 17.20
C LYS A 426 16.38 8.85 16.64
N PHE A 427 17.53 8.18 16.65
CA PHE A 427 18.78 8.72 16.12
C PHE A 427 18.66 9.14 14.65
N ILE A 428 18.12 8.25 13.79
CA ILE A 428 17.91 8.55 12.36
C ILE A 428 17.03 9.79 12.18
N ALA A 429 15.96 9.90 12.97
CA ALA A 429 15.04 11.02 12.90
C ALA A 429 15.68 12.33 13.41
N GLU A 430 16.53 12.27 14.45
CA GLU A 430 17.26 13.44 14.95
C GLU A 430 18.18 14.01 13.88
N LYS A 431 18.89 13.17 13.12
CA LYS A 431 19.75 13.64 12.02
C LYS A 431 18.97 14.47 10.98
N ASP A 432 17.69 14.14 10.74
CA ASP A 432 16.82 14.91 9.86
C ASP A 432 16.29 16.19 10.54
N LEU A 433 15.98 16.12 11.85
CA LEU A 433 15.54 17.30 12.60
C LEU A 433 16.64 18.36 12.74
N GLU A 434 17.90 17.92 12.88
CA GLU A 434 19.09 18.78 12.98
C GLU A 434 19.55 19.29 11.61
N ALA A 435 19.14 18.62 10.51
CA ALA A 435 19.53 19.03 9.17
C ALA A 435 18.90 20.37 8.78
N GLY A 436 19.62 21.19 8.03
CA GLY A 436 19.11 22.46 7.52
C GLY A 436 17.94 22.33 6.52
N THR A 437 17.82 21.15 5.90
CA THR A 437 16.72 20.77 5.02
C THR A 437 16.13 19.45 5.46
N ARG A 438 14.79 19.40 5.63
CA ARG A 438 14.05 18.19 6.00
C ARG A 438 13.83 17.29 4.78
N PHE A 439 13.77 15.98 5.02
CA PHE A 439 13.36 15.03 4.00
C PHE A 439 11.85 15.15 3.73
N VAL A 440 11.52 15.62 2.54
CA VAL A 440 10.15 15.66 1.99
C VAL A 440 10.06 14.69 0.81
N PRO A 441 9.15 13.71 0.84
CA PRO A 441 9.05 12.75 -0.26
C PRO A 441 8.57 13.42 -1.55
N LYS A 442 9.05 12.93 -2.68
CA LYS A 442 8.53 13.35 -3.99
C LYS A 442 7.09 12.86 -4.17
N MET A 443 6.30 13.63 -4.92
CA MET A 443 4.98 13.18 -5.36
C MET A 443 5.12 11.90 -6.18
N LEU A 444 4.42 10.84 -5.76
CA LEU A 444 4.45 9.53 -6.38
C LEU A 444 3.06 9.16 -6.90
N ASN A 445 2.70 9.63 -8.07
CA ASN A 445 1.44 9.29 -8.72
C ASN A 445 1.64 8.77 -10.15
N GLN A 446 0.56 8.24 -10.73
CA GLN A 446 0.61 7.59 -12.04
C GLN A 446 0.34 8.53 -13.21
N ILE A 447 -0.24 9.70 -12.96
CA ILE A 447 -0.64 10.65 -14.03
C ILE A 447 0.35 11.82 -14.22
N GLY A 448 1.38 11.92 -13.38
CA GLY A 448 2.44 12.95 -13.48
C GLY A 448 2.00 14.37 -13.12
N ARG A 449 0.81 14.54 -12.56
CA ARG A 449 0.24 15.83 -12.12
C ARG A 449 -0.64 15.62 -10.87
N PRO A 450 -0.86 16.68 -10.07
CA PRO A 450 -1.77 16.58 -8.93
C PRO A 450 -3.18 16.13 -9.36
N TYR A 451 -3.81 15.33 -8.48
CA TYR A 451 -5.22 14.98 -8.62
C TYR A 451 -6.10 16.19 -8.29
N THR A 452 -7.34 16.17 -8.76
CA THR A 452 -8.32 17.27 -8.55
C THR A 452 -9.37 16.94 -7.48
N GLU A 453 -9.48 15.70 -7.10
CA GLU A 453 -10.43 15.20 -6.11
C GLU A 453 -10.03 15.67 -4.72
N LYS A 454 -10.83 16.59 -4.15
CA LYS A 454 -10.62 17.10 -2.79
C LYS A 454 -10.95 16.04 -1.75
N ILE A 455 -10.08 15.92 -0.75
CA ILE A 455 -10.27 14.97 0.37
C ILE A 455 -10.32 15.75 1.68
N ALA A 456 -11.33 15.46 2.51
CA ALA A 456 -11.46 16.00 3.85
C ALA A 456 -10.97 15.00 4.89
N VAL A 457 -10.12 15.44 5.80
CA VAL A 457 -9.67 14.66 6.96
C VAL A 457 -10.15 15.35 8.23
N ILE A 458 -10.90 14.65 9.07
CA ILE A 458 -11.51 15.21 10.29
C ILE A 458 -10.72 14.73 11.50
N GLY A 459 -9.95 15.65 12.07
CA GLY A 459 -9.04 15.42 13.19
C GLY A 459 -7.57 15.37 12.77
N ALA A 460 -6.76 16.21 13.39
CA ALA A 460 -5.31 16.32 13.18
C ALA A 460 -4.50 15.45 14.15
N GLY A 461 -5.04 14.30 14.59
CA GLY A 461 -4.32 13.28 15.35
C GLY A 461 -3.50 12.34 14.44
N PRO A 462 -2.75 11.36 15.01
CA PRO A 462 -1.86 10.47 14.23
C PRO A 462 -2.53 9.78 13.04
N ALA A 463 -3.77 9.31 13.20
CA ALA A 463 -4.52 8.64 12.13
C ALA A 463 -4.84 9.59 10.97
N GLY A 464 -5.37 10.80 11.31
CA GLY A 464 -5.71 11.81 10.30
C GLY A 464 -4.48 12.34 9.57
N LEU A 465 -3.42 12.67 10.32
CA LEU A 465 -2.17 13.15 9.76
C LEU A 465 -1.49 12.10 8.86
N SER A 466 -1.54 10.82 9.25
CA SER A 466 -1.02 9.72 8.43
C SER A 466 -1.79 9.58 7.11
N CYS A 467 -3.13 9.59 7.16
CA CYS A 467 -3.97 9.55 5.97
C CYS A 467 -3.68 10.75 5.05
N ALA A 468 -3.62 11.96 5.62
CA ALA A 468 -3.30 13.17 4.88
C ALA A 468 -1.93 13.10 4.21
N TYR A 469 -0.91 12.60 4.91
CA TYR A 469 0.45 12.43 4.36
C TYR A 469 0.44 11.52 3.12
N TYR A 470 -0.11 10.30 3.23
CA TYR A 470 -0.08 9.35 2.10
C TYR A 470 -0.94 9.78 0.92
N LEU A 471 -2.01 10.54 1.16
CA LEU A 471 -2.81 11.15 0.08
C LEU A 471 -2.06 12.32 -0.56
N ALA A 472 -1.40 13.17 0.22
CA ALA A 472 -0.61 14.28 -0.30
C ALA A 472 0.60 13.81 -1.11
N VAL A 473 1.30 12.76 -0.66
CA VAL A 473 2.38 12.11 -1.44
C VAL A 473 1.86 11.58 -2.80
N LYS A 474 0.60 11.15 -2.87
CA LYS A 474 -0.05 10.78 -4.14
C LYS A 474 -0.46 12.01 -4.98
N GLY A 475 -0.42 13.22 -4.43
CA GLY A 475 -0.78 14.46 -5.11
C GLY A 475 -2.25 14.86 -5.00
N TYR A 476 -2.98 14.41 -3.98
CA TYR A 476 -4.34 14.87 -3.69
C TYR A 476 -4.34 16.22 -2.96
N PRO A 477 -5.30 17.12 -3.28
CA PRO A 477 -5.59 18.29 -2.44
C PRO A 477 -6.33 17.84 -1.17
N VAL A 478 -5.59 17.83 -0.05
CA VAL A 478 -6.10 17.37 1.26
C VAL A 478 -6.29 18.56 2.18
N THR A 479 -7.47 18.65 2.84
CA THR A 479 -7.74 19.60 3.91
C THR A 479 -7.99 18.85 5.20
N VAL A 480 -7.23 19.19 6.24
CA VAL A 480 -7.39 18.65 7.59
C VAL A 480 -8.20 19.66 8.43
N PHE A 481 -9.34 19.23 8.95
CA PHE A 481 -10.20 19.99 9.84
C PHE A 481 -9.94 19.58 11.30
N GLU A 482 -9.59 20.53 12.14
CA GLU A 482 -9.26 20.29 13.54
C GLU A 482 -10.06 21.24 14.46
N LYS A 483 -10.68 20.69 15.50
CA LYS A 483 -11.46 21.49 16.47
C LYS A 483 -10.59 22.34 17.37
N GLU A 484 -9.38 21.89 17.64
CA GLU A 484 -8.42 22.60 18.47
C GLU A 484 -7.67 23.67 17.65
N SER A 485 -6.98 24.56 18.35
CA SER A 485 -6.14 25.58 17.72
C SER A 485 -4.76 25.09 17.31
N VAL A 486 -4.43 23.83 17.63
CA VAL A 486 -3.13 23.19 17.39
C VAL A 486 -3.32 21.78 16.84
N PRO A 487 -2.46 21.33 15.91
CA PRO A 487 -2.50 19.98 15.39
C PRO A 487 -1.80 18.99 16.32
N GLY A 488 -1.89 17.70 15.99
CA GLY A 488 -1.22 16.59 16.66
C GLY A 488 -2.14 15.73 17.53
N GLY A 489 -3.38 16.20 17.82
CA GLY A 489 -4.31 15.45 18.67
C GLY A 489 -3.67 15.08 20.01
N MET A 490 -3.74 13.81 20.43
CA MET A 490 -3.17 13.35 21.71
C MET A 490 -1.64 13.46 21.77
N LEU A 491 -0.92 13.51 20.65
CA LEU A 491 0.54 13.77 20.65
C LEU A 491 0.86 15.16 21.21
N THR A 492 0.00 16.13 20.93
CA THR A 492 0.16 17.51 21.41
C THR A 492 -0.57 17.74 22.73
N LEU A 493 -1.80 17.25 22.85
CA LEU A 493 -2.70 17.55 23.96
C LEU A 493 -2.55 16.60 25.17
N GLY A 494 -2.24 15.31 24.90
CA GLY A 494 -2.22 14.27 25.91
C GLY A 494 -0.83 13.93 26.41
N ILE A 495 0.14 13.75 25.53
CA ILE A 495 1.50 13.34 25.91
C ILE A 495 2.29 14.54 26.44
N PRO A 496 2.86 14.48 27.65
CA PRO A 496 3.66 15.58 28.21
C PRO A 496 4.93 15.89 27.42
N SER A 497 5.39 17.14 27.45
CA SER A 497 6.58 17.58 26.71
C SER A 497 7.87 16.89 27.16
N PHE A 498 7.97 16.43 28.41
CA PHE A 498 9.10 15.66 28.91
C PHE A 498 9.20 14.24 28.31
N ARG A 499 8.17 13.78 27.54
CA ARG A 499 8.19 12.55 26.73
C ARG A 499 8.17 12.83 25.24
N LEU A 500 7.49 13.90 24.83
CA LEU A 500 7.38 14.29 23.43
C LEU A 500 7.30 15.81 23.31
N GLU A 501 8.39 16.44 22.99
CA GLU A 501 8.46 17.89 22.81
C GLU A 501 7.58 18.34 21.62
N LYS A 502 6.90 19.47 21.78
CA LYS A 502 5.92 19.93 20.79
C LYS A 502 6.55 20.45 19.50
N ASN A 503 7.79 20.95 19.58
CA ASN A 503 8.60 21.29 18.40
C ASN A 503 8.86 20.06 17.50
N VAL A 504 9.08 18.88 18.08
CA VAL A 504 9.27 17.62 17.32
C VAL A 504 7.97 17.25 16.59
N VAL A 505 6.82 17.30 17.27
CA VAL A 505 5.51 17.05 16.64
C VAL A 505 5.25 18.03 15.50
N ASN A 506 5.49 19.31 15.74
CA ASN A 506 5.29 20.36 14.74
C ASN A 506 6.21 20.16 13.52
N ALA A 507 7.49 19.84 13.76
CA ALA A 507 8.45 19.60 12.68
C ALA A 507 8.04 18.42 11.75
N GLU A 508 7.44 17.36 12.30
CA GLU A 508 6.89 16.27 11.47
C GLU A 508 5.62 16.71 10.70
N ILE A 509 4.80 17.59 11.31
CA ILE A 509 3.58 18.12 10.67
C ILE A 509 3.94 19.14 9.57
N ASP A 510 5.03 19.88 9.72
CA ASP A 510 5.50 20.85 8.72
C ASP A 510 5.83 20.17 7.40
N VAL A 511 6.29 18.91 7.39
CA VAL A 511 6.47 18.11 6.17
C VAL A 511 5.13 17.94 5.42
N LEU A 512 3.99 17.78 6.13
CA LEU A 512 2.67 17.71 5.49
C LEU A 512 2.29 19.05 4.84
N LYS A 513 2.63 20.17 5.49
CA LYS A 513 2.39 21.52 4.92
C LYS A 513 3.21 21.73 3.65
N GLU A 514 4.47 21.28 3.65
CA GLU A 514 5.34 21.33 2.46
C GLU A 514 4.80 20.45 1.30
N LEU A 515 4.13 19.35 1.65
CA LEU A 515 3.41 18.51 0.69
C LEU A 515 2.08 19.14 0.20
N GLY A 516 1.71 20.33 0.69
CA GLY A 516 0.51 21.05 0.28
C GLY A 516 -0.75 20.71 1.06
N VAL A 517 -0.67 20.06 2.21
CA VAL A 517 -1.84 19.79 3.07
C VAL A 517 -2.31 21.10 3.72
N GLU A 518 -3.58 21.44 3.51
CA GLU A 518 -4.25 22.57 4.15
C GLU A 518 -4.75 22.19 5.55
N PHE A 519 -4.57 23.09 6.54
CA PHE A 519 -5.10 22.93 7.91
C PHE A 519 -6.12 24.00 8.22
N ARG A 520 -7.30 23.59 8.70
CA ARG A 520 -8.37 24.46 9.18
C ARG A 520 -8.66 24.20 10.66
N PHE A 521 -8.17 25.07 11.51
CA PHE A 521 -8.32 24.98 12.95
C PHE A 521 -9.61 25.64 13.45
N GLY A 522 -10.09 25.22 14.64
CA GLY A 522 -11.33 25.72 15.24
C GLY A 522 -12.60 25.23 14.54
N VAL A 523 -12.47 24.21 13.68
CA VAL A 523 -13.60 23.60 12.97
C VAL A 523 -13.99 22.28 13.65
N GLU A 524 -15.12 22.29 14.34
CA GLU A 524 -15.69 21.12 15.00
C GLU A 524 -16.78 20.54 14.09
N VAL A 525 -16.41 19.52 13.32
CA VAL A 525 -17.35 18.80 12.45
C VAL A 525 -18.38 18.09 13.32
N GLY A 526 -19.65 18.21 12.95
CA GLY A 526 -20.81 17.82 13.75
C GLY A 526 -21.47 19.00 14.50
N LYS A 527 -20.76 20.12 14.67
CA LYS A 527 -21.31 21.32 15.30
C LYS A 527 -21.34 22.53 14.36
N ASN A 528 -20.19 23.04 13.95
CA ASN A 528 -20.10 24.23 13.08
C ASN A 528 -19.83 23.88 11.61
N MET A 529 -19.66 22.62 11.28
CA MET A 529 -19.53 22.06 9.94
C MET A 529 -20.20 20.67 9.93
N THR A 530 -20.94 20.33 8.86
CA THR A 530 -21.57 19.01 8.70
C THR A 530 -20.90 18.20 7.60
N LEU A 531 -21.12 16.87 7.57
CA LEU A 531 -20.63 16.04 6.47
C LEU A 531 -21.25 16.48 5.13
N ASP A 532 -22.53 16.86 5.13
CA ASP A 532 -23.19 17.33 3.91
C ASP A 532 -22.66 18.69 3.43
N ALA A 533 -22.25 19.57 4.34
CA ALA A 533 -21.57 20.81 3.96
C ALA A 533 -20.22 20.53 3.29
N LEU A 534 -19.45 19.56 3.79
CA LEU A 534 -18.20 19.13 3.13
C LEU A 534 -18.47 18.56 1.73
N ARG A 535 -19.52 17.73 1.57
CA ARG A 535 -19.94 17.23 0.26
C ARG A 535 -20.32 18.37 -0.70
N ALA A 536 -21.06 19.37 -0.20
CA ALA A 536 -21.43 20.55 -0.97
C ALA A 536 -20.22 21.41 -1.39
N ASP A 537 -19.17 21.49 -0.54
CA ASP A 537 -17.89 22.15 -0.84
C ASP A 537 -17.02 21.35 -1.85
N GLY A 538 -17.51 20.18 -2.32
CA GLY A 538 -16.87 19.38 -3.37
C GLY A 538 -15.87 18.36 -2.90
N TYR A 539 -15.79 18.07 -1.60
CA TYR A 539 -14.98 16.96 -1.09
C TYR A 539 -15.57 15.62 -1.57
N LYS A 540 -14.72 14.76 -2.13
CA LYS A 540 -15.11 13.48 -2.76
C LYS A 540 -15.04 12.31 -1.80
N ALA A 541 -14.23 12.41 -0.75
CA ALA A 541 -14.15 11.46 0.33
C ALA A 541 -13.81 12.16 1.64
N ILE A 542 -14.25 11.57 2.75
CA ILE A 542 -14.10 12.09 4.11
C ILE A 542 -13.45 10.99 4.97
N TYR A 543 -12.38 11.33 5.70
CA TYR A 543 -11.75 10.43 6.65
C TYR A 543 -11.98 10.92 8.07
N LEU A 544 -12.69 10.13 8.88
CA LEU A 544 -12.98 10.44 10.29
C LEU A 544 -11.86 9.89 11.20
N ALA A 545 -11.17 10.78 11.91
CA ALA A 545 -10.04 10.46 12.77
C ALA A 545 -10.08 11.27 14.09
N VAL A 546 -11.29 11.48 14.63
CA VAL A 546 -11.53 12.31 15.83
C VAL A 546 -10.99 11.71 17.14
N GLY A 547 -10.58 10.43 17.11
CA GLY A 547 -9.95 9.73 18.23
C GLY A 547 -10.87 9.51 19.44
N ALA A 548 -10.26 9.36 20.63
CA ALA A 548 -10.93 9.22 21.91
C ALA A 548 -10.42 10.32 22.87
N SER A 549 -10.99 11.51 22.75
CA SER A 549 -10.48 12.73 23.39
C SER A 549 -11.15 13.09 24.72
N LYS A 550 -12.15 12.32 25.16
CA LYS A 550 -12.84 12.56 26.43
C LYS A 550 -12.32 11.64 27.52
N GLY A 551 -11.94 12.21 28.66
CA GLY A 551 -11.50 11.41 29.81
C GLY A 551 -12.66 10.68 30.50
N THR A 552 -12.36 9.54 31.14
CA THR A 552 -13.32 8.80 31.94
C THR A 552 -13.26 9.29 33.39
N PRO A 553 -14.37 9.77 34.00
CA PRO A 553 -14.42 10.14 35.39
C PRO A 553 -14.20 8.92 36.33
N ALA A 554 -13.92 9.14 37.61
CA ALA A 554 -13.65 8.04 38.55
C ALA A 554 -14.86 7.13 38.75
N GLY A 555 -16.06 7.64 38.51
CA GLY A 555 -17.31 6.89 38.61
C GLY A 555 -17.79 6.66 40.04
N CYS A 556 -17.38 7.52 40.95
CA CYS A 556 -17.78 7.49 42.36
C CYS A 556 -18.36 8.84 42.80
N PRO A 557 -19.14 8.89 43.91
CA PRO A 557 -19.65 10.13 44.44
C PRO A 557 -18.53 11.16 44.65
N GLY A 558 -18.77 12.43 44.28
CA GLY A 558 -17.83 13.53 44.43
C GLY A 558 -16.99 13.83 43.17
N ASP A 559 -17.27 13.15 42.05
CA ASP A 559 -16.60 13.40 40.76
C ASP A 559 -16.81 14.85 40.24
N ASP A 560 -17.85 15.52 40.67
CA ASP A 560 -18.22 16.91 40.31
C ASP A 560 -17.57 18.00 41.17
N LEU A 561 -16.82 17.60 42.17
CA LEU A 561 -16.17 18.54 43.09
C LEU A 561 -15.03 19.33 42.39
N LYS A 562 -14.86 20.60 42.79
CA LYS A 562 -13.68 21.37 42.35
C LYS A 562 -12.39 20.70 42.84
N GLY A 563 -11.43 20.57 41.94
CA GLY A 563 -10.18 19.87 42.19
C GLY A 563 -10.21 18.40 41.73
N VAL A 564 -11.35 17.94 41.20
CA VAL A 564 -11.43 16.66 40.49
C VAL A 564 -11.28 16.88 38.98
N PHE A 565 -10.43 16.10 38.32
CA PHE A 565 -10.12 16.19 36.90
C PHE A 565 -10.08 14.80 36.28
N THR A 566 -10.35 14.71 34.98
CA THR A 566 -9.90 13.58 34.22
C THR A 566 -8.44 13.77 33.77
N GLY A 567 -7.72 12.69 33.56
CA GLY A 567 -6.30 12.73 33.11
C GLY A 567 -6.14 13.50 31.79
N VAL A 568 -7.08 13.32 30.87
CA VAL A 568 -7.07 14.00 29.57
C VAL A 568 -7.22 15.52 29.74
N GLU A 569 -8.18 15.96 30.57
CA GLU A 569 -8.38 17.39 30.83
C GLU A 569 -7.17 18.04 31.53
N PHE A 570 -6.60 17.33 32.50
CA PHE A 570 -5.41 17.79 33.21
C PHE A 570 -4.22 17.95 32.29
N LEU A 571 -3.89 16.89 31.53
CA LEU A 571 -2.73 16.89 30.59
C LEU A 571 -2.94 17.93 29.48
N ARG A 572 -4.15 18.01 28.89
CA ARG A 572 -4.49 19.03 27.90
C ARG A 572 -4.26 20.45 28.45
N ALA A 573 -4.69 20.73 29.67
CA ALA A 573 -4.45 22.02 30.28
C ALA A 573 -2.97 22.33 30.49
N VAL A 574 -2.20 21.33 30.96
CA VAL A 574 -0.74 21.46 31.17
C VAL A 574 -0.02 21.69 29.83
N ASN A 575 -0.33 20.89 28.80
CA ASN A 575 0.34 20.97 27.50
C ASN A 575 0.00 22.25 26.71
N LEU A 576 -1.17 22.84 26.96
CA LEU A 576 -1.55 24.15 26.43
C LEU A 576 -1.04 25.34 27.30
N GLY A 577 -0.10 25.09 28.22
CA GLY A 577 0.51 26.13 29.05
C GLY A 577 -0.36 26.65 30.20
N LYS A 578 -1.56 26.07 30.42
CA LYS A 578 -2.43 26.43 31.56
C LYS A 578 -1.88 25.85 32.86
N ARG A 579 -2.27 26.45 33.99
CA ARG A 579 -1.85 26.01 35.30
C ARG A 579 -3.05 25.56 36.14
N PRO A 580 -3.56 24.32 35.95
CA PRO A 580 -4.65 23.81 36.77
C PRO A 580 -4.25 23.83 38.26
N THR A 581 -5.19 24.25 39.12
CA THR A 581 -4.92 24.34 40.58
C THR A 581 -5.17 22.96 41.18
N ILE A 582 -4.09 22.23 41.50
CA ILE A 582 -4.13 20.86 42.04
C ILE A 582 -3.73 20.82 43.56
N GLY A 583 -3.20 21.92 44.07
CA GLY A 583 -2.70 21.95 45.47
C GLY A 583 -1.46 21.07 45.65
N LYS A 584 -1.21 20.63 46.92
CA LYS A 584 0.01 19.92 47.27
C LYS A 584 -0.14 18.39 47.33
N GLN A 585 -1.27 17.87 47.76
CA GLN A 585 -1.54 16.42 47.89
C GLN A 585 -2.46 15.97 46.76
N VAL A 586 -1.95 15.17 45.85
CA VAL A 586 -2.67 14.74 44.65
C VAL A 586 -2.81 13.22 44.58
N ALA A 587 -4.05 12.74 44.46
CA ALA A 587 -4.30 11.34 44.14
C ALA A 587 -4.52 11.17 42.64
N VAL A 588 -3.80 10.23 42.03
CA VAL A 588 -3.99 9.80 40.62
C VAL A 588 -4.58 8.41 40.60
N ILE A 589 -5.73 8.20 39.94
CA ILE A 589 -6.41 6.91 39.86
C ILE A 589 -6.11 6.30 38.51
N GLY A 590 -5.48 5.11 38.47
CA GLY A 590 -5.18 4.35 37.24
C GLY A 590 -3.83 3.69 37.25
N GLY A 591 -3.57 2.77 36.29
CA GLY A 591 -2.31 2.02 36.19
C GLY A 591 -1.74 1.96 34.78
N GLY A 592 -2.28 2.74 33.84
CA GLY A 592 -1.79 2.83 32.47
C GLY A 592 -0.84 4.00 32.25
N ASN A 593 -0.26 4.11 31.04
CA ASN A 593 0.70 5.18 30.69
C ASN A 593 0.15 6.59 30.95
N VAL A 594 -1.15 6.83 30.71
CA VAL A 594 -1.79 8.11 31.00
C VAL A 594 -1.71 8.45 32.50
N ALA A 595 -1.87 7.45 33.38
CA ALA A 595 -1.80 7.66 34.83
C ALA A 595 -0.36 8.03 35.25
N ILE A 596 0.64 7.38 34.67
CA ILE A 596 2.06 7.69 34.87
C ILE A 596 2.37 9.12 34.36
N ASP A 597 1.93 9.47 33.17
CA ASP A 597 2.09 10.82 32.60
C ASP A 597 1.49 11.92 33.48
N VAL A 598 0.27 11.67 33.98
CA VAL A 598 -0.45 12.57 34.91
C VAL A 598 0.35 12.72 36.21
N ALA A 599 0.77 11.60 36.81
CA ALA A 599 1.52 11.60 38.06
C ALA A 599 2.83 12.38 37.94
N ARG A 600 3.62 12.08 36.91
CA ARG A 600 4.90 12.77 36.64
C ARG A 600 4.72 14.26 36.32
N ALA A 601 3.65 14.62 35.60
CA ALA A 601 3.30 16.03 35.32
C ALA A 601 2.88 16.77 36.57
N ALA A 602 2.15 16.13 37.50
CA ALA A 602 1.78 16.72 38.78
C ALA A 602 2.99 16.91 39.73
N VAL A 603 3.96 15.94 39.76
CA VAL A 603 5.22 16.09 40.50
C VAL A 603 6.01 17.29 39.99
N ARG A 604 6.17 17.49 38.69
CA ARG A 604 6.82 18.67 38.06
C ARG A 604 6.14 20.00 38.42
N ARG A 605 4.91 19.95 38.85
CA ARG A 605 4.18 21.13 39.38
C ARG A 605 4.31 21.30 40.89
N GLY A 606 5.13 20.50 41.54
CA GLY A 606 5.43 20.58 42.96
C GLY A 606 4.42 19.86 43.86
N ALA A 607 3.60 18.97 43.31
CA ALA A 607 2.68 18.16 44.09
C ALA A 607 3.37 16.92 44.68
N ASP A 608 2.90 16.48 45.84
CA ASP A 608 3.17 15.17 46.44
C ASP A 608 2.10 14.20 45.92
N VAL A 609 2.49 13.28 45.08
CA VAL A 609 1.57 12.44 44.27
C VAL A 609 1.50 11.02 44.81
N THR A 610 0.29 10.52 45.03
CA THR A 610 0.01 9.12 45.31
C THR A 610 -0.82 8.53 44.17
N LEU A 611 -0.29 7.55 43.47
CA LEU A 611 -0.99 6.81 42.42
C LEU A 611 -1.73 5.62 43.03
N LEU A 612 -3.02 5.53 42.81
CA LEU A 612 -3.93 4.51 43.32
C LEU A 612 -4.25 3.51 42.22
N TYR A 613 -3.91 2.24 42.42
CA TYR A 613 -4.19 1.19 41.46
C TYR A 613 -4.87 -0.03 42.09
N ARG A 614 -6.00 -0.44 41.50
CA ARG A 614 -6.88 -1.49 42.06
C ARG A 614 -6.35 -2.92 41.96
N ARG A 615 -5.19 -3.14 41.31
CA ARG A 615 -4.50 -4.43 41.18
C ARG A 615 -3.07 -4.33 41.70
N GLY A 616 -2.29 -5.40 41.54
CA GLY A 616 -0.89 -5.42 41.90
C GLY A 616 0.02 -4.74 40.88
N ARG A 617 1.30 -4.66 41.20
CA ARG A 617 2.34 -4.07 40.33
C ARG A 617 2.47 -4.83 39.02
N GLU A 618 2.40 -6.16 39.08
CA GLU A 618 2.57 -7.03 37.92
C GLU A 618 1.42 -6.91 36.91
N GLU A 619 0.24 -6.48 37.37
CA GLU A 619 -0.91 -6.28 36.50
C GLU A 619 -1.01 -4.84 35.95
N MET A 620 0.01 -3.98 36.17
CA MET A 620 0.00 -2.63 35.58
C MET A 620 0.18 -2.72 34.06
N PRO A 621 -0.69 -2.07 33.28
CA PRO A 621 -0.51 -2.00 31.83
C PRO A 621 0.51 -0.93 31.38
N ALA A 622 1.04 -0.11 32.29
CA ALA A 622 2.08 0.85 32.02
C ALA A 622 3.42 0.13 31.78
N ALA A 623 4.27 0.69 30.92
CA ALA A 623 5.61 0.16 30.69
C ALA A 623 6.46 0.19 31.98
N GLY A 624 7.18 -0.91 32.27
CA GLY A 624 7.97 -1.04 33.48
C GLY A 624 9.03 0.06 33.65
N GLU A 625 9.65 0.47 32.56
CA GLU A 625 10.61 1.59 32.52
C GLU A 625 9.95 2.90 33.01
N GLU A 626 8.75 3.22 32.51
CA GLU A 626 8.02 4.44 32.89
C GLU A 626 7.54 4.42 34.34
N VAL A 627 7.21 3.24 34.88
CA VAL A 627 6.88 3.07 36.29
C VAL A 627 8.12 3.31 37.16
N ALA A 628 9.26 2.77 36.77
CA ALA A 628 10.53 2.98 37.50
C ALA A 628 10.95 4.45 37.47
N GLU A 629 10.83 5.13 36.33
CA GLU A 629 11.10 6.58 36.24
C GLU A 629 10.18 7.39 37.16
N ALA A 630 8.88 7.06 37.20
CA ALA A 630 7.93 7.74 38.08
C ALA A 630 8.25 7.56 39.57
N GLU A 631 8.67 6.36 39.97
CA GLU A 631 9.18 6.09 41.35
C GLU A 631 10.42 6.90 41.66
N ALA A 632 11.39 6.92 40.75
CA ALA A 632 12.61 7.71 40.90
C ALA A 632 12.34 9.22 41.02
N GLU A 633 11.32 9.70 40.33
CA GLU A 633 10.83 11.09 40.42
C GLU A 633 10.01 11.37 41.71
N GLY A 634 9.71 10.34 42.51
CA GLY A 634 9.08 10.48 43.83
C GLY A 634 7.56 10.27 43.85
N VAL A 635 6.99 9.65 42.80
CA VAL A 635 5.58 9.21 42.82
C VAL A 635 5.42 8.03 43.80
N LYS A 636 4.47 8.11 44.71
CA LYS A 636 4.14 7.04 45.64
C LYS A 636 3.08 6.13 45.03
N PHE A 637 3.30 4.82 45.06
CA PHE A 637 2.33 3.85 44.54
C PHE A 637 1.56 3.18 45.68
N ARG A 638 0.23 3.13 45.56
CA ARG A 638 -0.64 2.30 46.36
C ARG A 638 -1.40 1.30 45.49
N PHE A 639 -0.96 0.08 45.58
CA PHE A 639 -1.56 -1.07 44.92
C PHE A 639 -2.73 -1.64 45.73
N LEU A 640 -3.55 -2.45 45.06
CA LEU A 640 -4.71 -3.10 45.63
C LEU A 640 -5.67 -2.11 46.34
N CYS A 641 -5.95 -0.99 45.66
CA CYS A 641 -6.66 0.14 46.22
C CYS A 641 -7.61 0.75 45.17
N ALA A 642 -8.89 0.74 45.44
CA ALA A 642 -9.91 1.29 44.55
C ALA A 642 -10.65 2.49 45.20
N PRO A 643 -10.95 3.58 44.43
CA PRO A 643 -11.73 4.70 44.95
C PRO A 643 -13.18 4.31 45.21
N VAL A 644 -13.77 4.80 46.28
CA VAL A 644 -15.17 4.57 46.66
C VAL A 644 -15.95 5.89 46.69
N GLU A 645 -15.35 6.97 47.17
CA GLU A 645 -16.00 8.27 47.33
C GLU A 645 -14.93 9.37 47.42
N ILE A 646 -15.18 10.51 46.78
CA ILE A 646 -14.36 11.72 46.93
C ILE A 646 -15.12 12.65 47.89
N LEU A 647 -14.50 12.93 49.03
CA LEU A 647 -15.06 13.78 50.05
C LEU A 647 -14.68 15.24 49.83
N GLY A 648 -15.61 16.16 50.09
CA GLY A 648 -15.39 17.58 49.86
C GLY A 648 -15.97 18.47 50.92
N GLU A 649 -15.37 19.65 51.08
CA GLU A 649 -15.87 20.74 51.88
C GLU A 649 -16.06 21.99 51.02
N LYS A 650 -17.21 22.65 51.18
CA LYS A 650 -17.56 23.86 50.43
C LYS A 650 -17.44 23.66 48.90
N GLY A 651 -17.80 22.44 48.42
CA GLY A 651 -17.76 22.10 46.99
C GLY A 651 -16.37 21.86 46.41
N LYS A 652 -15.35 21.63 47.27
CA LYS A 652 -13.96 21.35 46.85
C LYS A 652 -13.49 20.05 47.49
N ALA A 653 -12.78 19.21 46.69
CA ALA A 653 -12.20 17.96 47.17
C ALA A 653 -11.20 18.19 48.30
N THR A 654 -11.32 17.41 49.40
CA THR A 654 -10.44 17.46 50.56
C THR A 654 -9.89 16.11 50.97
N ALA A 655 -10.57 14.99 50.60
CA ALA A 655 -10.12 13.65 50.85
C ALA A 655 -10.68 12.65 49.83
N ILE A 656 -10.10 11.49 49.73
CA ILE A 656 -10.61 10.34 48.95
C ILE A 656 -10.71 9.12 49.83
N LYS A 657 -11.87 8.49 49.87
CA LYS A 657 -12.12 7.23 50.52
C LYS A 657 -11.84 6.09 49.55
N VAL A 658 -11.02 5.15 49.96
CA VAL A 658 -10.57 4.01 49.13
C VAL A 658 -10.89 2.69 49.85
N GLU A 659 -11.12 1.65 49.07
CA GLU A 659 -11.31 0.28 49.57
C GLU A 659 -10.07 -0.55 49.24
N THR A 660 -9.62 -1.36 50.21
CA THR A 660 -8.58 -2.34 50.04
C THR A 660 -9.10 -3.48 49.17
N MET A 661 -8.32 -3.90 48.20
CA MET A 661 -8.68 -4.92 47.22
C MET A 661 -7.86 -6.19 47.41
N THR A 662 -8.42 -7.34 47.03
CA THR A 662 -7.69 -8.59 46.79
C THR A 662 -7.84 -9.02 45.34
N LEU A 663 -6.93 -9.89 44.87
CA LEU A 663 -7.01 -10.42 43.50
C LEU A 663 -7.71 -11.78 43.54
N GLY A 664 -8.79 -11.92 42.78
CA GLY A 664 -9.47 -13.19 42.57
C GLY A 664 -8.69 -14.12 41.64
N GLU A 665 -9.30 -15.25 41.31
CA GLU A 665 -8.74 -16.20 40.36
C GLU A 665 -8.55 -15.61 38.97
N PRO A 666 -7.52 -16.01 38.19
CA PRO A 666 -7.29 -15.55 36.85
C PRO A 666 -8.44 -15.97 35.90
N ASP A 667 -8.85 -15.05 35.00
CA ASP A 667 -9.77 -15.38 33.91
C ASP A 667 -9.08 -16.19 32.81
N GLU A 668 -9.83 -16.60 31.77
CA GLU A 668 -9.31 -17.35 30.59
C GLU A 668 -8.12 -16.67 29.88
N LYS A 669 -7.92 -15.39 30.12
CA LYS A 669 -6.79 -14.59 29.61
C LYS A 669 -5.71 -14.35 30.66
N GLY A 670 -5.76 -15.06 31.79
CA GLY A 670 -4.79 -14.92 32.88
C GLY A 670 -4.94 -13.66 33.72
N ARG A 671 -6.02 -12.87 33.56
CA ARG A 671 -6.21 -11.60 34.28
C ARG A 671 -7.01 -11.83 35.56
N ARG A 672 -6.46 -11.37 36.69
CA ARG A 672 -7.12 -11.46 38.00
C ARG A 672 -8.07 -10.27 38.21
N LYS A 673 -9.31 -10.57 38.58
CA LYS A 673 -10.31 -9.54 38.89
C LYS A 673 -10.09 -9.02 40.30
N PRO A 674 -10.00 -7.67 40.52
CA PRO A 674 -9.95 -7.11 41.85
C PRO A 674 -11.31 -7.27 42.55
N VAL A 675 -11.27 -7.67 43.83
CA VAL A 675 -12.44 -7.92 44.74
C VAL A 675 -12.24 -7.06 45.99
N GLY A 676 -13.26 -6.30 46.38
CA GLY A 676 -13.22 -5.50 47.61
C GLY A 676 -13.17 -6.36 48.87
N THR A 677 -12.41 -5.92 49.86
CA THR A 677 -12.29 -6.60 51.16
C THR A 677 -13.33 -6.08 52.20
N GLY A 678 -13.95 -4.95 51.91
CA GLY A 678 -14.79 -4.24 52.88
C GLY A 678 -13.99 -3.36 53.89
N GLU A 679 -12.66 -3.28 53.72
CA GLU A 679 -11.81 -2.40 54.53
C GLU A 679 -11.60 -1.10 53.79
N PHE A 680 -11.84 0.01 54.52
CA PHE A 680 -11.80 1.37 53.95
C PHE A 680 -10.77 2.24 54.66
N GLU A 681 -10.12 3.08 53.87
CA GLU A 681 -9.21 4.11 54.36
C GLU A 681 -9.54 5.46 53.73
N THR A 682 -9.25 6.55 54.42
CA THR A 682 -9.44 7.92 53.91
C THR A 682 -8.10 8.64 53.80
N LEU A 683 -7.77 9.09 52.58
CA LEU A 683 -6.54 9.80 52.26
C LEU A 683 -6.86 11.29 52.08
N ALA A 684 -6.13 12.16 52.78
CA ALA A 684 -6.27 13.61 52.56
C ALA A 684 -5.68 13.99 51.20
N VAL A 685 -6.47 14.72 50.40
CA VAL A 685 -6.07 15.16 49.04
C VAL A 685 -6.51 16.61 48.81
N SER A 686 -5.80 17.33 47.98
CA SER A 686 -6.19 18.65 47.46
C SER A 686 -6.74 18.59 46.02
N ALA A 687 -6.46 17.51 45.33
CA ALA A 687 -7.01 17.19 44.02
C ALA A 687 -7.00 15.67 43.76
N VAL A 688 -7.94 15.23 42.92
CA VAL A 688 -8.04 13.86 42.42
C VAL A 688 -8.05 13.92 40.89
N ILE A 689 -7.21 13.05 40.25
CA ILE A 689 -7.12 12.98 38.78
C ILE A 689 -7.40 11.55 38.34
N SER A 690 -8.54 11.37 37.67
CA SER A 690 -8.96 10.05 37.14
C SER A 690 -8.30 9.76 35.79
N ALA A 691 -7.45 8.73 35.71
CA ALA A 691 -6.76 8.28 34.51
C ALA A 691 -7.08 6.81 34.18
N ILE A 692 -8.38 6.44 34.25
CA ILE A 692 -8.87 5.06 34.09
C ILE A 692 -9.38 4.74 32.67
N GLY A 693 -9.17 5.63 31.72
CA GLY A 693 -9.52 5.41 30.31
C GLY A 693 -9.96 6.66 29.58
N GLN A 694 -10.23 6.47 28.30
CA GLN A 694 -10.68 7.51 27.37
C GLN A 694 -11.98 7.06 26.69
N GLN A 695 -12.79 8.02 26.29
CA GLN A 695 -14.06 7.81 25.60
C GLN A 695 -14.06 8.55 24.25
N ILE A 696 -14.79 7.99 23.31
CA ILE A 696 -15.04 8.60 22.01
C ILE A 696 -16.13 9.65 22.17
N ASP A 697 -15.93 10.81 21.57
CA ASP A 697 -16.94 11.86 21.44
C ASP A 697 -17.05 12.21 19.94
N LEU A 698 -18.18 11.85 19.35
CA LEU A 698 -18.47 12.12 17.94
C LEU A 698 -18.88 13.57 17.67
N CYS A 699 -19.08 14.38 18.73
CA CYS A 699 -19.43 15.80 18.60
C CYS A 699 -20.66 16.07 17.69
N GLY A 700 -21.56 15.08 17.53
CA GLY A 700 -22.75 15.18 16.68
C GLY A 700 -22.53 14.79 15.21
N ILE A 701 -21.37 14.24 14.84
CA ILE A 701 -21.10 13.72 13.47
C ILE A 701 -22.08 12.59 13.12
N ASP A 702 -22.50 11.81 14.09
CA ASP A 702 -23.46 10.71 13.95
C ASP A 702 -24.90 11.19 13.78
N ALA A 703 -25.21 12.43 14.12
CA ALA A 703 -26.55 12.97 13.96
C ALA A 703 -26.93 13.13 12.48
N GLY A 704 -27.91 12.36 12.02
CA GLY A 704 -28.36 12.35 10.63
C GLY A 704 -27.46 11.56 9.66
N SER A 705 -26.41 10.92 10.16
CA SER A 705 -25.54 10.05 9.37
C SER A 705 -26.02 8.59 9.41
N LYS A 706 -25.52 7.75 8.47
CA LYS A 706 -25.74 6.30 8.45
C LYS A 706 -24.66 5.51 9.18
N LEU A 707 -23.84 6.18 10.02
CA LEU A 707 -22.76 5.55 10.75
C LEU A 707 -23.29 4.55 11.78
N ARG A 708 -22.85 3.30 11.71
CA ARG A 708 -23.13 2.32 12.75
C ARG A 708 -22.11 2.41 13.89
N LEU A 709 -22.62 2.37 15.11
CA LEU A 709 -21.80 2.46 16.31
C LEU A 709 -21.70 1.09 17.02
N GLY A 710 -20.51 0.79 17.50
CA GLY A 710 -20.24 -0.36 18.37
C GLY A 710 -20.48 -0.09 19.85
N LYS A 711 -20.23 -1.10 20.69
CA LYS A 711 -20.55 -1.08 22.13
C LYS A 711 -19.92 0.05 22.98
N ARG A 712 -18.91 0.76 22.49
CA ARG A 712 -18.20 1.82 23.21
C ARG A 712 -18.21 3.14 22.45
N GLY A 713 -19.21 3.34 21.57
CA GLY A 713 -19.26 4.50 20.70
C GLY A 713 -18.23 4.46 19.56
N THR A 714 -17.58 3.33 19.32
CA THR A 714 -16.68 3.16 18.17
C THR A 714 -17.48 3.14 16.87
N VAL A 715 -16.92 3.71 15.80
CA VAL A 715 -17.51 3.62 14.47
C VAL A 715 -17.16 2.26 13.86
N LEU A 716 -18.16 1.55 13.34
CA LEU A 716 -17.95 0.28 12.64
C LEU A 716 -17.52 0.53 11.20
N VAL A 717 -16.48 -0.16 10.79
CA VAL A 717 -15.94 -0.10 9.43
C VAL A 717 -15.68 -1.49 8.88
N ASP A 718 -15.57 -1.60 7.58
CA ASP A 718 -14.98 -2.79 6.97
C ASP A 718 -13.50 -2.89 7.36
N PRO A 719 -13.05 -4.01 7.91
CA PRO A 719 -11.69 -4.14 8.46
C PRO A 719 -10.57 -4.08 7.40
N ALA A 720 -10.87 -4.38 6.14
CA ALA A 720 -9.90 -4.34 5.05
C ALA A 720 -9.80 -2.95 4.41
N THR A 721 -10.90 -2.20 4.39
CA THR A 721 -11.00 -0.94 3.64
C THR A 721 -11.13 0.30 4.52
N TYR A 722 -11.44 0.14 5.82
CA TYR A 722 -11.76 1.24 6.72
C TYR A 722 -12.97 2.09 6.29
N GLN A 723 -13.77 1.59 5.32
CA GLN A 723 -14.99 2.23 4.84
C GLN A 723 -16.14 2.00 5.82
N THR A 724 -16.95 3.03 6.05
CA THR A 724 -18.18 2.97 6.87
C THR A 724 -19.37 2.54 6.01
N ASP A 725 -20.58 2.55 6.59
CA ASP A 725 -21.82 2.33 5.81
C ASP A 725 -22.18 3.52 4.90
N GLU A 726 -21.53 4.68 5.07
CA GLU A 726 -21.58 5.76 4.08
C GLU A 726 -20.39 5.58 3.11
N PRO A 727 -20.65 5.38 1.81
CA PRO A 727 -19.62 4.97 0.85
C PRO A 727 -18.45 5.94 0.72
N ASP A 728 -18.68 7.25 0.90
CA ASP A 728 -17.69 8.32 0.82
C ASP A 728 -17.00 8.62 2.16
N VAL A 729 -17.38 7.91 3.23
CA VAL A 729 -16.85 8.13 4.58
C VAL A 729 -16.03 6.92 5.04
N PHE A 730 -14.81 7.20 5.43
CA PHE A 730 -13.85 6.26 6.00
C PHE A 730 -13.53 6.65 7.44
N ALA A 731 -13.14 5.72 8.27
CA ALA A 731 -12.77 6.03 9.66
C ALA A 731 -11.60 5.17 10.13
N GLY A 732 -10.80 5.69 11.08
CA GLY A 732 -9.68 4.93 11.63
C GLY A 732 -9.14 5.51 12.95
N GLY A 733 -8.05 4.89 13.45
CA GLY A 733 -7.49 5.21 14.76
C GLY A 733 -8.41 4.83 15.91
N ASP A 734 -8.28 5.53 17.03
CA ASP A 734 -9.02 5.24 18.26
C ASP A 734 -10.55 5.35 18.10
N LEU A 735 -11.02 6.08 17.11
CA LEU A 735 -12.43 6.15 16.74
C LEU A 735 -13.02 4.77 16.39
N VAL A 736 -12.21 3.91 15.77
CA VAL A 736 -12.61 2.57 15.33
C VAL A 736 -12.23 1.50 16.34
N THR A 737 -11.02 1.55 16.87
CA THR A 737 -10.47 0.48 17.73
C THR A 737 -10.69 0.71 19.22
N GLY A 738 -11.11 1.89 19.64
CA GLY A 738 -10.88 2.40 20.98
C GLY A 738 -9.41 2.82 21.16
N PRO A 739 -9.04 3.40 22.33
CA PRO A 739 -7.69 3.89 22.59
C PRO A 739 -6.61 2.81 22.37
N LYS A 740 -5.65 3.11 21.48
CA LYS A 740 -4.47 2.32 21.17
C LYS A 740 -3.22 3.20 21.06
N PHE A 741 -2.13 2.66 20.54
CA PHE A 741 -0.87 3.39 20.37
C PHE A 741 -0.85 4.21 19.07
N ALA A 742 0.02 5.21 19.02
CA ALA A 742 0.15 6.09 17.85
C ALA A 742 0.46 5.31 16.57
N ILE A 743 1.28 4.25 16.65
CA ILE A 743 1.64 3.42 15.49
C ILE A 743 0.46 2.65 14.91
N ASP A 744 -0.51 2.22 15.73
CA ASP A 744 -1.76 1.58 15.27
C ASP A 744 -2.62 2.59 14.48
N ALA A 745 -2.69 3.84 14.98
CA ALA A 745 -3.41 4.92 14.32
C ALA A 745 -2.76 5.33 12.98
N ILE A 746 -1.42 5.37 12.93
CA ILE A 746 -0.64 5.64 11.72
C ILE A 746 -0.93 4.57 10.66
N ALA A 747 -0.90 3.29 11.04
CA ALA A 747 -1.21 2.19 10.14
C ALA A 747 -2.62 2.29 9.56
N ALA A 748 -3.62 2.56 10.40
CA ALA A 748 -5.01 2.75 9.97
C ALA A 748 -5.15 3.91 8.96
N GLY A 749 -4.48 5.04 9.21
CA GLY A 749 -4.49 6.19 8.30
C GLY A 749 -3.89 5.87 6.93
N LYS A 750 -2.80 5.11 6.89
CA LYS A 750 -2.17 4.66 5.65
C LYS A 750 -3.11 3.76 4.84
N GLU A 751 -3.72 2.77 5.47
CA GLU A 751 -4.63 1.84 4.80
C GLU A 751 -5.90 2.55 4.30
N ALA A 752 -6.44 3.49 5.07
CA ALA A 752 -7.56 4.32 4.63
C ALA A 752 -7.21 5.17 3.40
N ALA A 753 -5.99 5.72 3.34
CA ALA A 753 -5.53 6.48 2.17
C ALA A 753 -5.52 5.64 0.88
N VAL A 754 -5.18 4.35 0.97
CA VAL A 754 -5.27 3.40 -0.16
C VAL A 754 -6.74 3.23 -0.59
N SER A 755 -7.64 3.10 0.36
CA SER A 755 -9.08 2.92 0.10
C SER A 755 -9.71 4.18 -0.51
N ILE A 756 -9.37 5.35 0.01
CA ILE A 756 -9.84 6.64 -0.50
C ILE A 756 -9.38 6.84 -1.95
N HIS A 757 -8.09 6.57 -2.25
CA HIS A 757 -7.58 6.63 -3.62
C HIS A 757 -8.40 5.77 -4.59
N ARG A 758 -8.78 4.57 -4.18
CA ARG A 758 -9.60 3.66 -5.01
C ARG A 758 -11.05 4.14 -5.14
N PHE A 759 -11.60 4.66 -4.06
CA PHE A 759 -12.99 5.13 -4.02
C PHE A 759 -13.23 6.34 -4.94
N VAL A 760 -12.34 7.33 -4.92
CA VAL A 760 -12.53 8.56 -5.72
C VAL A 760 -12.35 8.36 -7.23
N HIS A 761 -11.86 7.19 -7.65
CA HIS A 761 -11.76 6.80 -9.05
C HIS A 761 -12.81 5.73 -9.41
N PRO A 762 -13.90 6.10 -10.11
CA PRO A 762 -14.98 5.19 -10.42
C PRO A 762 -14.53 3.90 -11.13
N GLY A 763 -15.09 2.76 -10.70
CA GLY A 763 -14.80 1.44 -11.26
C GLY A 763 -13.55 0.77 -10.66
N GLN A 764 -12.89 1.40 -9.68
CA GLN A 764 -11.82 0.73 -8.92
C GLN A 764 -12.41 -0.14 -7.80
N SER A 765 -11.96 -1.39 -7.72
CA SER A 765 -12.31 -2.29 -6.62
C SER A 765 -11.55 -1.91 -5.34
N GLN A 766 -12.20 -1.99 -4.20
CA GLN A 766 -11.54 -1.77 -2.91
C GLN A 766 -10.56 -2.90 -2.54
N LEU A 767 -10.74 -4.10 -3.10
CA LEU A 767 -10.00 -5.30 -2.71
C LEU A 767 -9.05 -5.82 -3.80
N ILE A 768 -9.45 -5.84 -5.08
CA ILE A 768 -8.67 -6.42 -6.18
C ILE A 768 -7.30 -5.73 -6.31
N GLY A 769 -6.22 -6.51 -6.25
CA GLY A 769 -4.86 -6.01 -6.34
C GLY A 769 -4.41 -5.16 -5.13
N ARG A 770 -5.15 -5.19 -4.02
CA ARG A 770 -4.73 -4.59 -2.75
C ARG A 770 -3.72 -5.50 -2.06
N ASP A 771 -2.65 -4.92 -1.54
CA ASP A 771 -1.74 -5.65 -0.68
C ASP A 771 -2.39 -5.85 0.69
N HIS A 772 -2.73 -7.09 1.01
CA HIS A 772 -3.07 -7.48 2.37
C HIS A 772 -1.80 -7.90 3.09
N ARG A 773 -1.50 -7.23 4.20
CA ARG A 773 -0.27 -7.45 4.95
C ARG A 773 -0.56 -8.30 6.19
N ASP A 774 -0.87 -9.57 5.99
CA ASP A 774 -0.99 -10.53 7.08
C ASP A 774 0.35 -11.27 7.21
N TYR A 775 1.24 -10.72 8.03
CA TYR A 775 2.52 -11.33 8.32
C TYR A 775 2.39 -12.26 9.54
N LYS A 776 2.73 -13.52 9.37
CA LYS A 776 2.93 -14.42 10.52
C LYS A 776 4.32 -14.21 11.08
N SER A 777 4.37 -13.78 12.32
CA SER A 777 5.61 -13.74 13.10
C SER A 777 6.06 -15.15 13.44
N LEU A 778 7.35 -15.38 13.42
CA LEU A 778 7.92 -16.55 14.06
C LEU A 778 7.99 -16.34 15.57
N ASP A 779 7.88 -17.43 16.30
CA ASP A 779 8.23 -17.43 17.71
C ASP A 779 9.75 -17.30 17.85
N PRO A 780 10.27 -16.19 18.39
CA PRO A 780 11.72 -15.96 18.55
C PRO A 780 12.40 -17.08 19.34
N ALA A 781 11.69 -17.69 20.31
CA ALA A 781 12.22 -18.76 21.13
C ALA A 781 12.50 -20.07 20.35
N THR A 782 11.87 -20.26 19.20
CA THR A 782 12.08 -21.44 18.33
C THR A 782 13.20 -21.24 17.31
N VAL A 783 13.78 -20.04 17.22
CA VAL A 783 14.84 -19.73 16.26
C VAL A 783 16.18 -20.19 16.82
N ALA A 784 16.78 -21.21 16.22
CA ALA A 784 18.13 -21.63 16.56
C ALA A 784 19.14 -20.63 15.96
N VAL A 785 19.87 -19.93 16.82
CA VAL A 785 20.94 -19.02 16.39
C VAL A 785 22.29 -19.72 16.66
N PRO A 786 23.11 -20.03 15.62
CA PRO A 786 24.44 -20.56 15.84
C PRO A 786 25.30 -19.59 16.64
N ILE A 787 26.01 -20.09 17.64
CA ILE A 787 26.86 -19.27 18.54
C ILE A 787 27.91 -18.46 17.77
N GLU A 788 28.37 -18.97 16.64
CA GLU A 788 29.36 -18.32 15.78
C GLU A 788 28.77 -17.19 14.92
N SER A 789 27.44 -17.02 14.92
CA SER A 789 26.75 -16.07 14.03
C SER A 789 26.56 -14.67 14.63
N PHE A 790 26.93 -14.46 15.89
CA PHE A 790 26.77 -13.18 16.55
C PHE A 790 27.95 -12.87 17.47
N ASP A 791 28.17 -11.58 17.71
CA ASP A 791 29.14 -11.12 18.69
C ASP A 791 28.49 -10.96 20.08
N ASN A 792 29.30 -10.70 21.10
CA ASN A 792 28.89 -10.48 22.49
C ASN A 792 28.78 -8.98 22.84
N THR A 793 28.66 -8.11 21.87
CA THR A 793 28.51 -6.68 22.12
C THR A 793 27.22 -6.42 22.90
N PRO A 794 27.26 -5.78 24.08
CA PRO A 794 26.09 -5.51 24.89
C PRO A 794 25.19 -4.48 24.23
N ARG A 795 23.88 -4.55 24.54
CA ARG A 795 22.91 -3.54 24.12
C ARG A 795 23.38 -2.15 24.52
N GLN A 796 23.30 -1.22 23.59
CA GLN A 796 23.66 0.17 23.86
C GLN A 796 22.48 0.92 24.50
N HIS A 797 22.81 1.87 25.36
CA HIS A 797 21.84 2.75 26.01
C HIS A 797 22.27 4.20 25.82
N ALA A 798 21.33 5.07 25.48
CA ALA A 798 21.57 6.49 25.44
C ALA A 798 21.76 7.02 26.87
N HIS A 799 22.45 8.12 27.00
CA HIS A 799 22.64 8.74 28.31
C HIS A 799 21.47 9.64 28.64
N ASP A 800 20.67 9.27 29.64
CA ASP A 800 19.54 10.05 30.12
C ASP A 800 19.93 10.99 31.24
N GLY A 801 19.20 12.10 31.35
CA GLY A 801 19.35 13.01 32.50
C GLY A 801 18.88 12.37 33.82
N SER A 802 19.37 12.89 34.93
CA SER A 802 19.02 12.38 36.27
C SER A 802 17.53 12.61 36.61
N ALA A 803 16.97 11.74 37.47
CA ALA A 803 15.61 11.91 37.99
C ALA A 803 15.42 13.23 38.75
N GLU A 804 16.48 13.73 39.44
CA GLU A 804 16.44 14.99 40.14
C GLU A 804 16.38 16.22 39.22
N GLU A 805 16.97 16.13 38.02
CA GLU A 805 16.84 17.15 36.97
C GLU A 805 15.47 17.02 36.29
N ALA A 806 15.01 15.81 36.03
CA ALA A 806 13.74 15.52 35.38
C ALA A 806 12.54 16.11 36.13
N LYS A 807 12.51 16.04 37.47
CA LYS A 807 11.49 16.68 38.33
C LYS A 807 11.30 18.18 38.11
N LYS A 808 12.35 18.88 37.67
CA LYS A 808 12.42 20.32 37.60
C LYS A 808 12.10 20.90 36.24
N THR A 809 11.95 20.05 35.21
CA THR A 809 11.74 20.50 33.84
C THR A 809 10.67 19.72 33.12
N PHE A 810 10.07 20.36 32.10
CA PHE A 810 9.24 19.69 31.11
C PHE A 810 9.96 19.38 29.78
N HIS A 811 11.29 19.59 29.72
CA HIS A 811 12.10 19.15 28.58
C HIS A 811 12.30 17.63 28.60
N ASP A 812 12.40 17.03 27.42
CA ASP A 812 12.80 15.63 27.28
C ASP A 812 14.31 15.51 27.57
N LEU A 813 14.66 14.84 28.67
CA LEU A 813 16.04 14.60 29.06
C LEU A 813 16.56 13.21 28.63
N ARG A 814 15.78 12.45 27.88
CA ARG A 814 16.21 11.16 27.33
C ARG A 814 17.18 11.40 26.18
N GLY A 815 18.34 10.79 26.27
CA GLY A 815 19.44 10.96 25.31
C GLY A 815 19.15 10.41 23.93
N VAL A 816 20.09 10.65 23.05
CA VAL A 816 20.19 10.07 21.70
C VAL A 816 21.54 9.35 21.63
N PHE A 817 21.63 8.27 20.89
CA PHE A 817 22.89 7.57 20.67
C PHE A 817 23.97 8.49 20.11
N THR A 818 25.21 8.24 20.48
CA THR A 818 26.36 8.74 19.72
C THR A 818 26.55 7.92 18.45
N GLU A 819 27.30 8.43 17.48
CA GLU A 819 27.63 7.69 16.25
C GLU A 819 28.30 6.32 16.57
N GLU A 820 29.13 6.26 17.61
CA GLU A 820 29.79 5.03 18.05
C GLU A 820 28.78 4.02 18.62
N GLN A 821 27.87 4.47 19.49
CA GLN A 821 26.80 3.65 20.04
C GLN A 821 25.87 3.15 18.94
N MET A 822 25.50 4.03 18.01
CA MET A 822 24.68 3.72 16.85
C MET A 822 25.29 2.60 16.01
N LYS A 823 26.58 2.70 15.70
CA LYS A 823 27.32 1.68 14.94
C LYS A 823 27.34 0.34 15.68
N LYS A 824 27.70 0.33 16.97
CA LYS A 824 27.72 -0.88 17.79
C LYS A 824 26.35 -1.54 17.87
N GLU A 825 25.29 -0.77 18.10
CA GLU A 825 23.93 -1.32 18.23
C GLU A 825 23.40 -1.88 16.91
N THR A 826 23.66 -1.21 15.79
CA THR A 826 23.22 -1.71 14.48
C THR A 826 23.96 -2.98 14.04
N GLU A 827 25.21 -3.17 14.45
CA GLU A 827 26.02 -4.38 14.17
C GLU A 827 25.51 -5.61 14.95
N ARG A 828 24.79 -5.43 16.07
CA ARG A 828 24.15 -6.51 16.82
C ARG A 828 22.98 -7.16 16.06
N CYS A 829 22.43 -6.52 15.01
CA CYS A 829 21.27 -7.02 14.29
C CYS A 829 21.58 -8.34 13.55
N LEU A 830 20.83 -9.39 13.84
CA LEU A 830 21.03 -10.73 13.30
C LEU A 830 20.61 -10.88 11.82
N GLY A 831 19.92 -9.89 11.25
CA GLY A 831 19.47 -9.95 9.85
C GLY A 831 18.53 -11.13 9.57
N CYS A 832 17.47 -11.31 10.34
CA CYS A 832 16.59 -12.50 10.38
C CYS A 832 15.78 -12.78 9.12
N GLY A 833 16.06 -12.17 7.98
CA GLY A 833 15.30 -12.37 6.75
C GLY A 833 16.15 -12.25 5.49
N ALA A 834 15.72 -12.92 4.43
CA ALA A 834 16.21 -12.75 3.07
C ALA A 834 15.06 -12.90 2.09
N VAL A 835 15.21 -12.34 0.90
CA VAL A 835 14.26 -12.53 -0.18
C VAL A 835 14.55 -13.85 -0.88
N VAL A 836 13.49 -14.61 -1.18
CA VAL A 836 13.51 -15.83 -1.97
C VAL A 836 12.94 -15.54 -3.36
N LEU A 837 13.63 -15.99 -4.39
CA LEU A 837 13.22 -15.84 -5.79
C LEU A 837 12.75 -17.17 -6.36
N ASN A 838 11.54 -17.18 -6.93
CA ASN A 838 11.13 -18.22 -7.86
C ASN A 838 11.57 -17.84 -9.28
N GLU A 839 12.60 -18.51 -9.78
CA GLU A 839 13.18 -18.24 -11.10
C GLU A 839 12.18 -18.50 -12.23
N ASP A 840 11.26 -19.45 -12.05
CA ASP A 840 10.29 -19.80 -13.07
C ASP A 840 9.21 -18.72 -13.22
N GLN A 841 8.84 -18.05 -12.13
CA GLN A 841 7.90 -16.92 -12.16
C GLN A 841 8.57 -15.59 -12.52
N CYS A 842 9.89 -15.50 -12.45
CA CYS A 842 10.61 -14.29 -12.80
C CYS A 842 10.50 -13.99 -14.29
N ILE A 843 10.03 -12.81 -14.63
CA ILE A 843 9.87 -12.33 -16.04
C ILE A 843 11.03 -11.45 -16.49
N GLY A 844 12.06 -11.24 -15.66
CA GLY A 844 13.26 -10.48 -16.00
C GLY A 844 13.01 -8.99 -16.29
N CYS A 845 12.05 -8.37 -15.61
CA CYS A 845 11.68 -6.96 -15.83
C CYS A 845 12.63 -5.95 -15.15
N GLY A 846 13.40 -6.34 -14.14
CA GLY A 846 14.35 -5.48 -13.45
C GLY A 846 13.78 -4.50 -12.41
N ILE A 847 12.46 -4.41 -12.22
CA ILE A 847 11.88 -3.50 -11.20
C ILE A 847 12.45 -3.75 -9.81
N CYS A 848 12.73 -5.01 -9.46
CA CYS A 848 13.29 -5.35 -8.16
C CYS A 848 14.70 -4.78 -7.95
N THR A 849 15.50 -4.61 -8.99
CA THR A 849 16.85 -4.02 -8.89
C THR A 849 16.77 -2.53 -8.59
N THR A 850 15.83 -1.80 -9.22
CA THR A 850 15.64 -0.36 -8.99
C THR A 850 15.12 -0.02 -7.58
N LYS A 851 14.48 -0.98 -6.92
CA LYS A 851 13.95 -0.83 -5.55
C LYS A 851 14.93 -1.29 -4.48
N CYS A 852 16.03 -1.96 -4.85
CA CYS A 852 17.01 -2.47 -3.90
C CYS A 852 18.09 -1.43 -3.58
N LYS A 853 18.08 -0.88 -2.37
CA LYS A 853 19.11 0.07 -1.88
C LYS A 853 20.39 -0.61 -1.38
N PHE A 854 20.48 -1.94 -1.47
CA PHE A 854 21.56 -2.75 -0.91
C PHE A 854 22.40 -3.46 -1.97
N ASP A 855 22.10 -3.23 -3.25
CA ASP A 855 22.73 -3.93 -4.39
C ASP A 855 22.67 -5.46 -4.24
N ALA A 856 21.61 -5.93 -3.58
CA ALA A 856 21.39 -7.35 -3.32
C ALA A 856 20.67 -8.06 -4.47
N ILE A 857 20.20 -7.35 -5.49
CA ILE A 857 19.51 -7.92 -6.64
C ILE A 857 20.10 -7.32 -7.90
N ARG A 858 20.49 -8.20 -8.82
CA ARG A 858 20.96 -7.83 -10.16
C ARG A 858 20.20 -8.62 -11.22
N LEU A 859 20.15 -8.12 -12.45
CA LEU A 859 19.74 -8.91 -13.61
C LEU A 859 20.94 -9.65 -14.19
N GLU A 860 20.69 -10.87 -14.64
CA GLU A 860 21.65 -11.70 -15.37
C GLU A 860 21.03 -12.11 -16.69
N LYS A 861 21.75 -11.89 -17.79
CA LYS A 861 21.32 -12.32 -19.13
C LYS A 861 21.47 -13.84 -19.25
N VAL A 862 20.36 -14.53 -19.42
CA VAL A 862 20.31 -16.01 -19.51
C VAL A 862 19.87 -16.51 -20.88
N ASN A 863 19.40 -15.63 -21.75
CA ASN A 863 18.97 -15.92 -23.10
C ASN A 863 19.41 -14.81 -24.04
N ASP A 864 19.38 -15.13 -25.35
CA ASP A 864 19.67 -14.19 -26.42
C ASP A 864 18.67 -14.39 -27.58
N THR A 865 17.41 -14.00 -27.30
CA THR A 865 16.32 -14.15 -28.26
C THR A 865 15.75 -12.80 -28.63
N HIS A 866 15.49 -12.59 -29.93
CA HIS A 866 14.85 -11.39 -30.46
C HIS A 866 13.32 -11.40 -30.30
N GLY A 867 12.74 -12.49 -29.75
CA GLY A 867 11.32 -12.74 -29.81
C GLY A 867 10.89 -13.29 -31.18
N ARG A 868 9.60 -13.46 -31.38
CA ARG A 868 9.06 -14.02 -32.62
C ARG A 868 7.80 -13.33 -33.07
N GLU A 869 7.66 -13.15 -34.36
CA GLU A 869 6.40 -12.74 -34.97
C GLU A 869 5.25 -13.67 -34.61
N TYR A 870 4.04 -13.12 -34.55
CA TYR A 870 2.82 -13.82 -34.19
C TYR A 870 2.59 -15.11 -34.99
N PHE A 871 2.73 -15.06 -36.31
CA PHE A 871 2.51 -16.24 -37.18
C PHE A 871 3.56 -17.33 -36.95
N ARG A 872 4.81 -16.96 -36.68
CA ARG A 872 5.87 -17.94 -36.35
C ARG A 872 5.62 -18.58 -34.96
N THR A 873 5.04 -17.82 -34.02
CA THR A 873 4.62 -18.36 -32.74
C THR A 873 3.49 -19.37 -32.90
N LEU A 874 2.51 -19.11 -33.76
CA LEU A 874 1.42 -20.05 -34.07
C LEU A 874 1.95 -21.36 -34.72
N LEU A 875 2.94 -21.29 -35.60
CA LEU A 875 3.58 -22.50 -36.17
C LEU A 875 4.25 -23.34 -35.06
N THR A 876 4.87 -22.68 -34.08
CA THR A 876 5.47 -23.41 -32.94
C THR A 876 4.38 -24.04 -32.06
N VAL A 877 3.26 -23.35 -31.82
CA VAL A 877 2.09 -23.89 -31.12
C VAL A 877 1.55 -25.12 -31.85
N ALA A 878 1.38 -25.02 -33.17
CA ALA A 878 0.94 -26.14 -33.98
C ALA A 878 1.93 -27.32 -33.88
N GLY A 879 3.24 -27.07 -33.94
CA GLY A 879 4.28 -28.08 -33.78
C GLY A 879 4.30 -28.76 -32.41
N ASN A 880 3.92 -28.03 -31.34
CA ASN A 880 3.86 -28.57 -29.97
C ASN A 880 2.54 -29.30 -29.66
N THR A 881 1.50 -29.10 -30.46
CA THR A 881 0.16 -29.71 -30.27
C THR A 881 0.21 -31.25 -30.12
N PRO A 882 0.95 -32.01 -30.95
CA PRO A 882 1.03 -33.46 -30.77
C PRO A 882 1.66 -33.89 -29.45
N ALA A 883 2.68 -33.15 -28.97
CA ALA A 883 3.34 -33.44 -27.69
C ALA A 883 2.40 -33.09 -26.49
N ALA A 884 1.61 -32.02 -26.58
CA ALA A 884 0.61 -31.65 -25.58
C ALA A 884 -0.52 -32.69 -25.52
N ILE A 885 -1.04 -33.14 -26.68
CA ILE A 885 -2.03 -34.22 -26.77
C ILE A 885 -1.45 -35.52 -26.20
N GLY A 886 -0.20 -35.87 -26.55
CA GLY A 886 0.44 -37.07 -26.04
C GLY A 886 0.66 -37.04 -24.51
N ARG A 887 0.89 -35.85 -23.90
CA ARG A 887 0.93 -35.68 -22.45
C ARG A 887 -0.46 -35.83 -21.82
N LEU A 888 -1.50 -35.25 -22.44
CA LEU A 888 -2.89 -35.37 -21.96
C LEU A 888 -3.36 -36.81 -21.95
N VAL A 889 -3.09 -37.55 -23.03
CA VAL A 889 -3.44 -38.99 -23.17
C VAL A 889 -2.69 -39.87 -22.17
N ARG A 890 -1.41 -39.56 -21.88
CA ARG A 890 -0.66 -40.27 -20.83
C ARG A 890 -1.22 -40.03 -19.43
N LYS A 891 -1.65 -38.82 -19.14
CA LYS A 891 -2.24 -38.44 -17.84
C LYS A 891 -3.62 -39.09 -17.63
N THR A 892 -4.42 -39.25 -18.66
CA THR A 892 -5.74 -39.93 -18.61
C THR A 892 -5.62 -41.44 -18.55
N ARG A 893 -4.50 -42.06 -19.02
CA ARG A 893 -4.22 -43.49 -18.91
C ARG A 893 -3.52 -43.90 -17.60
N GLY A 894 -3.00 -42.93 -16.86
CA GLY A 894 -2.41 -43.12 -15.53
C GLY A 894 -3.37 -42.88 -14.34
N ARG A 895 -4.65 -42.68 -14.67
CA ARG A 895 -5.77 -42.73 -13.74
C ARG A 895 -6.60 -43.97 -14.01
#